data_295d306532ce18194a11ebaa5a77e45a
#
_entry.id   295d306532ce18194a11ebaa5a77e45a
#
_cell.length_a   1.000
_cell.length_b   1.000
_cell.length_c   1.000
_cell.angle_alpha   90.00
_cell.angle_beta   90.00
_cell.angle_gamma   90.00
#
_symmetry.space_group_name_H-M   'P 1'
#
loop_
_entity.id
_entity.type
_entity.pdbx_description
1 polymer ?
#
loop_
_entity_poly.entity_id
_entity_poly.type
_entity_poly.pdbx_seq_one_letter_code
_entity_poly.pdbx_strand_id
1 'polypeptide(L)'
;MEHKIEYGNNSIDGLIGEERIRRRPASTLGSSGLDGARHGVVEIYGNALDEMPYAVIRRLDVKYYKDGSVSIRDYGRGVPMGWNDKDAIKNWNWFAIFTDLYAGGKYGKNQEQLRKQNWSCFDAKDYNYLYSVGLNGLGAASTQYTSEFFEVKSYRDGKCTSRQFSKGRPLVNGKPFNMFAKDLTLDDIKAIPEEISDTDEPNGTFIRWKPDKEVFSDINIGGDWLYSVCKDISGIANVELHFEDENSDTKVVIPAGDITNVLVEHSGKALELDDDGNPIVFTCSNMTHGNTLVENEPFIYVCECKVAIGLTDRTVDYACYHNSVAMRSGIQYSAIKDAIESFIKDKIRGLGIKYDYRDVEGMFGVIVSSYSNYASFRGQTKDGVDDTFIYTTIRDAILDKLNIEYGKGTTAIVDIVSKVVENANNRQALVEYSKALEQNKKIVREKAPEKFVSCEAYEKKRYDEVELWITEGDSAGGSVKNARSRVYQAIFPIRGKGLNVLKSSLDKILKNKEIREIFSILGTGMDISIKGCESTFDMSKLKVGKIIIATDADEDGYQIRVLLFLTFYKLAPELLRAGKIFIAETPRFRINFTDGTYVYAKNDAERDKIMASDSARIKSISRYKGLGEVNADILRETTVHPDTRNLVPLTCDFDNELERDLIDALFGADKYKQRKNIISTALNYSIDDIVDDEDILLIEEQEEDIEEEEEVV
;
A
#
# COMPACT_ATOMS: atom_id res chain seq x y z
N MET A 1 54.98 0.38 12.32
CA MET A 1 54.63 0.39 13.78
C MET A 1 53.29 -0.29 13.89
N GLU A 2 53.28 -1.53 14.40
CA GLU A 2 52.05 -2.23 14.75
C GLU A 2 51.44 -1.54 15.95
N HIS A 3 50.29 -0.90 15.82
CA HIS A 3 49.49 -0.47 16.95
C HIS A 3 48.94 -1.72 17.64
N LYS A 4 49.61 -2.23 18.66
CA LYS A 4 49.04 -3.16 19.62
C LYS A 4 47.88 -2.43 20.33
N ILE A 5 46.66 -2.85 20.04
CA ILE A 5 45.47 -2.45 20.83
C ILE A 5 45.61 -3.18 22.17
N GLU A 6 46.00 -2.47 23.22
CA GLU A 6 46.02 -3.01 24.59
C GLU A 6 44.58 -3.10 25.10
N TYR A 7 44.07 -4.31 25.32
CA TYR A 7 42.82 -4.58 26.00
C TYR A 7 43.15 -5.13 27.41
N GLY A 8 43.06 -4.27 28.42
CA GLY A 8 43.38 -4.58 29.79
C GLY A 8 42.29 -4.10 30.77
N ASN A 9 42.50 -4.29 32.07
CA ASN A 9 41.52 -3.92 33.11
C ASN A 9 41.07 -2.45 33.06
N ASN A 10 41.91 -1.55 32.59
CA ASN A 10 41.61 -0.12 32.45
C ASN A 10 40.93 0.24 31.15
N SER A 11 40.66 -0.74 30.28
CA SER A 11 39.94 -0.53 28.99
C SER A 11 38.42 -0.61 29.19
N ILE A 12 37.91 -0.82 30.37
CA ILE A 12 36.49 -0.90 30.68
C ILE A 12 36.01 0.43 31.27
N ASP A 13 35.18 1.15 30.50
CA ASP A 13 34.54 2.38 30.93
C ASP A 13 33.08 2.16 31.32
N GLY A 14 32.66 2.77 32.42
CA GLY A 14 31.26 2.77 32.91
C GLY A 14 30.58 4.11 32.62
N LEU A 15 29.46 4.08 31.92
CA LEU A 15 28.62 5.27 31.73
C LEU A 15 27.79 5.54 32.97
N ILE A 16 27.72 6.80 33.41
CA ILE A 16 27.02 7.24 34.64
C ILE A 16 26.01 8.35 34.26
N GLY A 17 24.89 8.36 34.98
CA GLY A 17 23.88 9.41 34.83
C GLY A 17 23.31 9.52 33.42
N GLU A 18 23.20 10.74 32.91
CA GLU A 18 22.67 11.07 31.58
C GLU A 18 23.44 10.42 30.43
N GLU A 19 24.74 10.18 30.59
CA GLU A 19 25.54 9.58 29.52
C GLU A 19 25.08 8.16 29.13
N ARG A 20 24.48 7.40 30.08
CA ARG A 20 23.95 6.05 29.85
C ARG A 20 22.94 6.02 28.67
N ILE A 21 22.08 7.03 28.61
CA ILE A 21 21.02 7.14 27.60
C ILE A 21 21.48 7.99 26.42
N ARG A 22 22.12 9.14 26.68
CA ARG A 22 22.52 10.06 25.62
C ARG A 22 23.48 9.44 24.59
N ARG A 23 24.42 8.58 25.05
CA ARG A 23 25.34 7.85 24.15
C ARG A 23 24.72 6.63 23.47
N ARG A 24 23.61 6.09 23.99
CA ARG A 24 22.95 4.88 23.47
C ARG A 24 21.43 5.01 23.54
N PRO A 25 20.85 6.02 22.89
CA PRO A 25 19.39 6.25 22.95
C PRO A 25 18.58 5.06 22.38
N ALA A 26 19.14 4.33 21.42
CA ALA A 26 18.51 3.15 20.85
C ALA A 26 18.20 2.04 21.88
N SER A 27 18.91 1.99 23.01
CA SER A 27 18.66 0.98 24.06
C SER A 27 17.31 1.19 24.78
N THR A 28 16.80 2.42 24.81
CA THR A 28 15.54 2.77 25.51
C THR A 28 14.47 3.34 24.58
N LEU A 29 14.88 4.07 23.53
CA LEU A 29 13.98 4.69 22.56
C LEU A 29 14.04 4.02 21.16
N GLY A 30 14.73 2.89 21.03
CA GLY A 30 14.75 2.03 19.87
C GLY A 30 15.59 2.50 18.69
N SER A 31 15.91 3.80 18.60
CA SER A 31 16.68 4.37 17.49
C SER A 31 17.45 5.61 17.94
N SER A 32 18.55 5.90 17.27
CA SER A 32 19.27 7.18 17.36
C SER A 32 18.91 8.14 16.21
N GLY A 33 17.91 7.80 15.41
CA GLY A 33 17.36 8.63 14.34
C GLY A 33 16.00 9.21 14.67
N LEU A 34 15.26 9.61 13.65
CA LEU A 34 13.92 10.20 13.75
C LEU A 34 12.93 9.31 14.51
N ASP A 35 12.96 7.99 14.32
CA ASP A 35 12.07 7.06 15.03
C ASP A 35 12.30 7.10 16.54
N GLY A 36 13.54 7.27 17.01
CA GLY A 36 13.84 7.45 18.42
C GLY A 36 13.30 8.77 18.96
N ALA A 37 13.43 9.86 18.20
CA ALA A 37 12.86 11.15 18.55
C ALA A 37 11.32 11.09 18.62
N ARG A 38 10.67 10.45 17.64
CA ARG A 38 9.22 10.21 17.66
C ARG A 38 8.77 9.34 18.81
N HIS A 39 9.58 8.31 19.16
CA HIS A 39 9.29 7.47 20.33
C HIS A 39 9.33 8.25 21.65
N GLY A 40 10.17 9.28 21.77
CA GLY A 40 10.13 10.20 22.91
C GLY A 40 8.77 10.90 23.07
N VAL A 41 8.13 11.30 21.97
CA VAL A 41 6.76 11.85 22.00
C VAL A 41 5.76 10.77 22.43
N VAL A 42 5.94 9.52 21.94
CA VAL A 42 5.09 8.37 22.32
C VAL A 42 5.11 8.13 23.84
N GLU A 43 6.27 8.20 24.47
CA GLU A 43 6.40 8.03 25.92
C GLU A 43 5.72 9.17 26.71
N ILE A 44 5.75 10.41 26.18
CA ILE A 44 5.06 11.54 26.82
C ILE A 44 3.55 11.39 26.73
N TYR A 45 2.99 11.15 25.52
CA TYR A 45 1.53 11.01 25.39
C TYR A 45 1.02 9.73 26.06
N GLY A 46 1.80 8.64 26.07
CA GLY A 46 1.44 7.42 26.78
C GLY A 46 1.23 7.67 28.29
N ASN A 47 2.11 8.46 28.90
CA ASN A 47 1.94 8.86 30.30
C ASN A 47 0.71 9.75 30.52
N ALA A 48 0.42 10.64 29.59
CA ALA A 48 -0.79 11.48 29.62
C ALA A 48 -2.08 10.63 29.46
N LEU A 49 -2.06 9.63 28.60
CA LEU A 49 -3.20 8.72 28.42
C LEU A 49 -3.46 7.83 29.63
N ASP A 50 -2.41 7.41 30.36
CA ASP A 50 -2.55 6.65 31.61
C ASP A 50 -3.28 7.44 32.70
N GLU A 51 -3.33 8.77 32.63
CA GLU A 51 -4.10 9.65 33.53
C GLU A 51 -5.56 9.90 33.08
N MET A 52 -5.93 9.56 31.83
CA MET A 52 -7.29 9.81 31.30
C MET A 52 -8.43 9.13 32.09
N PRO A 53 -8.28 7.95 32.69
CA PRO A 53 -9.30 7.37 33.57
C PRO A 53 -9.64 8.23 34.79
N TYR A 54 -8.72 9.09 35.22
CA TYR A 54 -8.82 9.96 36.41
C TYR A 54 -9.05 11.43 36.04
N ALA A 55 -9.03 11.76 34.75
CA ALA A 55 -9.16 13.12 34.28
C ALA A 55 -10.58 13.66 34.47
N VAL A 56 -10.70 14.85 35.03
CA VAL A 56 -11.96 15.59 35.11
C VAL A 56 -12.36 16.11 33.73
N ILE A 57 -11.37 16.51 32.92
CA ILE A 57 -11.53 16.93 31.52
C ILE A 57 -10.83 15.91 30.66
N ARG A 58 -11.57 15.17 29.85
CA ARG A 58 -11.03 14.15 28.93
C ARG A 58 -10.47 14.81 27.66
N ARG A 59 -9.39 15.55 27.85
CA ARG A 59 -8.72 16.32 26.80
C ARG A 59 -7.21 16.22 26.92
N LEU A 60 -6.52 16.26 25.76
CA LEU A 60 -5.09 16.52 25.67
C LEU A 60 -4.86 17.75 24.79
N ASP A 61 -3.97 18.63 25.21
CA ASP A 61 -3.48 19.73 24.39
C ASP A 61 -2.09 19.38 23.88
N VAL A 62 -1.92 19.35 22.58
CA VAL A 62 -0.68 18.96 21.88
C VAL A 62 -0.22 20.12 21.03
N LYS A 63 1.01 20.59 21.23
CA LYS A 63 1.55 21.69 20.45
C LYS A 63 2.95 21.39 19.90
N TYR A 64 3.12 21.65 18.59
CA TYR A 64 4.40 21.62 17.89
C TYR A 64 4.91 23.03 17.66
N TYR A 65 6.08 23.33 18.20
CA TYR A 65 6.64 24.68 18.17
C TYR A 65 7.62 24.87 17.02
N LYS A 66 7.84 26.14 16.61
CA LYS A 66 8.81 26.51 15.57
C LYS A 66 10.25 26.07 15.89
N ASP A 67 10.59 25.96 17.18
CA ASP A 67 11.92 25.50 17.60
C ASP A 67 12.10 23.99 17.57
N GLY A 68 11.11 23.24 17.06
CA GLY A 68 11.10 21.78 16.96
C GLY A 68 10.73 21.05 18.26
N SER A 69 10.35 21.79 19.33
CA SER A 69 9.85 21.16 20.56
C SER A 69 8.38 20.76 20.42
N VAL A 70 7.99 19.75 21.21
CA VAL A 70 6.60 19.31 21.35
C VAL A 70 6.16 19.51 22.79
N SER A 71 4.94 20.01 23.04
CA SER A 71 4.34 19.95 24.37
C SER A 71 3.05 19.14 24.35
N ILE A 72 2.83 18.45 25.47
CA ILE A 72 1.61 17.68 25.73
C ILE A 72 1.14 18.05 27.14
N ARG A 73 -0.14 18.41 27.28
CA ARG A 73 -0.81 18.65 28.56
C ARG A 73 -1.98 17.68 28.70
N ASP A 74 -2.00 16.97 29.81
CA ASP A 74 -3.19 16.25 30.28
C ASP A 74 -3.93 17.03 31.37
N TYR A 75 -5.13 16.57 31.68
CA TYR A 75 -5.99 17.11 32.75
C TYR A 75 -6.30 16.06 33.80
N GLY A 76 -5.33 15.15 34.03
CA GLY A 76 -5.36 14.13 35.08
C GLY A 76 -5.10 14.70 36.49
N ARG A 77 -4.53 13.85 37.33
CA ARG A 77 -4.30 14.20 38.75
C ARG A 77 -3.10 15.11 38.98
N GLY A 78 -2.25 15.31 37.98
CA GLY A 78 -0.96 15.97 38.11
C GLY A 78 0.11 15.05 38.76
N VAL A 79 1.31 15.00 38.15
CA VAL A 79 2.41 14.19 38.66
C VAL A 79 2.88 14.69 40.01
N PRO A 80 3.06 13.83 41.03
CA PRO A 80 3.58 14.27 42.33
C PRO A 80 5.05 14.68 42.20
N MET A 81 5.40 15.90 42.58
CA MET A 81 6.75 16.48 42.42
C MET A 81 7.55 16.60 43.74
N GLY A 82 6.85 16.61 44.85
CA GLY A 82 7.43 16.89 46.18
C GLY A 82 8.38 15.83 46.69
N TRP A 83 8.91 16.09 47.91
CA TRP A 83 9.84 15.19 48.59
C TRP A 83 9.16 13.86 48.96
N ASN A 84 9.92 12.74 48.82
CA ASN A 84 9.47 11.40 49.16
C ASN A 84 10.35 10.80 50.28
N ASP A 85 9.73 10.54 51.42
CA ASP A 85 10.42 10.02 52.60
C ASP A 85 10.57 8.49 52.61
N LYS A 86 10.04 7.77 51.62
CA LYS A 86 10.20 6.30 51.55
C LYS A 86 11.66 5.93 51.40
N ASP A 87 12.14 4.99 52.23
CA ASP A 87 13.55 4.56 52.25
C ASP A 87 14.08 4.12 50.88
N ALA A 88 13.23 3.55 50.07
CA ALA A 88 13.60 3.13 48.72
C ALA A 88 13.84 4.32 47.74
N ILE A 89 13.38 5.53 48.10
CA ILE A 89 13.50 6.72 47.22
C ILE A 89 14.33 7.80 47.93
N LYS A 90 13.92 8.28 49.13
CA LYS A 90 14.52 9.38 49.90
C LYS A 90 15.04 10.53 49.04
N ASN A 91 14.17 11.02 48.15
CA ASN A 91 14.50 12.02 47.15
C ASN A 91 13.25 12.79 46.70
N TRP A 92 13.43 13.80 45.90
CA TRP A 92 12.32 14.45 45.20
C TRP A 92 11.67 13.49 44.23
N ASN A 93 10.33 13.43 44.20
CA ASN A 93 9.60 12.62 43.21
C ASN A 93 9.90 13.04 41.79
N TRP A 94 10.07 14.37 41.51
CA TRP A 94 10.48 14.82 40.21
C TRP A 94 11.84 14.26 39.78
N PHE A 95 12.78 14.08 40.71
CA PHE A 95 14.06 13.44 40.45
C PHE A 95 13.86 11.95 40.12
N ALA A 96 13.20 11.22 41.03
CA ALA A 96 12.94 9.80 40.82
C ALA A 96 12.23 9.51 39.50
N ILE A 97 11.22 10.29 39.12
CA ILE A 97 10.41 10.06 37.90
C ILE A 97 11.19 10.39 36.62
N PHE A 98 11.95 11.50 36.60
CA PHE A 98 12.56 12.02 35.39
C PHE A 98 14.07 11.76 35.28
N THR A 99 14.70 11.20 36.29
CA THR A 99 16.14 10.91 36.26
C THR A 99 16.53 9.51 36.71
N ASP A 100 15.71 8.84 37.53
CA ASP A 100 16.00 7.47 37.94
C ASP A 100 15.36 6.49 36.94
N LEU A 101 16.17 5.53 36.48
CA LEU A 101 15.66 4.43 35.69
C LEU A 101 15.00 3.41 36.63
N TYR A 102 13.88 2.84 36.14
CA TYR A 102 13.07 1.88 36.91
C TYR A 102 12.35 2.48 38.12
N ALA A 103 12.12 3.81 38.11
CA ALA A 103 11.30 4.47 39.13
C ALA A 103 9.90 4.76 38.55
N GLY A 104 8.85 4.44 39.29
CA GLY A 104 7.46 4.69 38.85
C GLY A 104 6.42 4.27 39.88
N GLY A 105 5.21 4.76 39.70
CA GLY A 105 4.06 4.50 40.58
C GLY A 105 3.11 3.39 40.09
N LYS A 106 3.41 2.75 38.92
CA LYS A 106 2.49 1.90 38.19
C LYS A 106 2.75 0.40 38.36
N TYR A 107 3.62 -0.01 39.25
CA TYR A 107 4.00 -1.42 39.46
C TYR A 107 2.89 -2.23 40.13
N GLY A 108 2.31 -3.22 39.45
CA GLY A 108 1.68 -4.46 39.90
C GLY A 108 0.76 -4.50 41.12
N LYS A 109 0.08 -3.41 41.50
CA LYS A 109 -0.61 -3.28 42.79
C LYS A 109 -2.02 -3.93 42.83
N ASN A 110 -2.56 -4.41 41.73
CA ASN A 110 -3.98 -4.80 41.64
C ASN A 110 -4.23 -6.30 41.89
N GLN A 111 -3.20 -7.15 42.04
CA GLN A 111 -3.36 -8.60 42.09
C GLN A 111 -4.22 -9.08 43.27
N GLU A 112 -4.08 -8.47 44.46
CA GLU A 112 -4.86 -8.83 45.63
C GLU A 112 -6.35 -8.46 45.47
N GLN A 113 -6.63 -7.31 44.83
CA GLN A 113 -7.98 -6.89 44.53
C GLN A 113 -8.62 -7.79 43.44
N LEU A 114 -7.88 -8.14 42.41
CA LEU A 114 -8.34 -9.03 41.34
C LEU A 114 -8.65 -10.43 41.85
N ARG A 115 -7.91 -10.95 42.83
CA ARG A 115 -8.20 -12.25 43.47
C ARG A 115 -9.54 -12.28 44.20
N LYS A 116 -10.06 -11.13 44.63
CA LYS A 116 -11.30 -10.97 45.35
C LYS A 116 -12.46 -10.48 44.44
N GLN A 117 -12.19 -10.26 43.15
CA GLN A 117 -13.10 -9.63 42.20
C GLN A 117 -14.30 -10.54 41.88
N ASN A 118 -15.49 -9.94 41.89
CA ASN A 118 -16.66 -10.52 41.26
C ASN A 118 -16.71 -10.13 39.80
N TRP A 119 -16.36 -11.04 38.91
CA TRP A 119 -16.19 -10.78 37.47
C TRP A 119 -17.50 -10.37 36.75
N SER A 120 -18.67 -10.63 37.33
CA SER A 120 -19.95 -10.17 36.77
C SER A 120 -20.16 -8.65 36.93
N CYS A 121 -19.40 -8.01 37.84
CA CYS A 121 -19.47 -6.57 38.14
C CYS A 121 -18.12 -5.90 37.92
N PHE A 122 -17.28 -6.44 37.05
CA PHE A 122 -15.95 -5.89 36.80
C PHE A 122 -16.06 -4.55 36.08
N ASP A 123 -15.35 -3.52 36.61
CA ASP A 123 -15.08 -2.24 35.93
C ASP A 123 -13.58 -1.90 36.13
N ALA A 124 -12.89 -1.71 35.03
CA ALA A 124 -11.46 -1.36 35.04
C ALA A 124 -11.16 -0.06 35.81
N LYS A 125 -12.14 0.85 35.91
CA LYS A 125 -12.01 2.13 36.64
C LYS A 125 -11.88 1.97 38.15
N ASP A 126 -12.29 0.84 38.70
CA ASP A 126 -12.15 0.53 40.13
C ASP A 126 -10.70 0.23 40.53
N TYR A 127 -9.80 0.12 39.53
CA TYR A 127 -8.40 -0.27 39.72
C TYR A 127 -7.46 0.87 39.33
N ASN A 128 -6.47 1.15 40.17
CA ASN A 128 -5.49 2.19 39.89
C ASN A 128 -4.44 1.69 38.86
N TYR A 129 -4.40 2.35 37.70
CA TYR A 129 -3.49 2.00 36.60
C TYR A 129 -3.58 0.53 36.14
N LEU A 130 -4.82 0.00 36.04
CA LEU A 130 -4.97 -1.39 35.60
C LEU A 130 -4.35 -1.61 34.21
N TYR A 131 -4.63 -0.70 33.28
CA TYR A 131 -4.11 -0.72 31.93
C TYR A 131 -3.15 0.44 31.72
N SER A 132 -1.86 0.21 31.98
CA SER A 132 -0.84 1.24 31.88
C SER A 132 0.17 0.91 30.79
N VAL A 133 0.60 1.94 30.06
CA VAL A 133 1.71 1.86 29.10
C VAL A 133 3.06 1.88 29.82
N GLY A 134 3.18 2.70 30.85
CA GLY A 134 4.43 2.98 31.55
C GLY A 134 4.80 1.92 32.57
N LEU A 135 4.95 0.65 32.18
CA LEU A 135 5.22 -0.45 33.11
C LEU A 135 6.67 -0.53 33.61
N ASN A 136 7.66 -0.04 32.84
CA ASN A 136 9.08 -0.26 33.15
C ASN A 136 9.75 0.90 33.88
N GLY A 137 9.10 2.05 34.06
CA GLY A 137 9.68 3.22 34.69
C GLY A 137 10.93 3.78 33.98
N LEU A 138 11.00 3.63 32.66
CA LEU A 138 12.14 4.06 31.83
C LEU A 138 11.81 5.23 30.92
N GLY A 139 10.57 5.33 30.45
CA GLY A 139 10.18 6.24 29.37
C GLY A 139 10.39 7.72 29.72
N ALA A 140 9.88 8.16 30.88
CA ALA A 140 9.98 9.56 31.29
C ALA A 140 11.45 10.00 31.46
N ALA A 141 12.27 9.18 32.13
CA ALA A 141 13.69 9.45 32.33
C ALA A 141 14.46 9.43 30.98
N SER A 142 14.19 8.44 30.13
CA SER A 142 14.86 8.34 28.81
C SER A 142 14.55 9.54 27.93
N THR A 143 13.29 9.97 27.89
CA THR A 143 12.85 11.15 27.11
C THR A 143 13.53 12.41 27.66
N GLN A 144 13.56 12.58 28.97
CA GLN A 144 14.21 13.72 29.62
C GLN A 144 15.71 13.74 29.30
N TYR A 145 16.42 12.60 29.42
CA TYR A 145 17.85 12.54 29.13
C TYR A 145 18.24 12.82 27.70
N THR A 146 17.37 12.53 26.74
CA THR A 146 17.60 12.75 25.30
C THR A 146 17.18 14.14 24.82
N SER A 147 16.82 15.04 25.75
CA SER A 147 16.39 16.39 25.45
C SER A 147 17.56 17.39 25.35
N GLU A 148 17.46 18.36 24.45
CA GLU A 148 18.15 19.63 24.53
C GLU A 148 17.54 20.48 25.66
N PHE A 149 16.20 20.52 25.71
CA PHE A 149 15.39 21.17 26.73
C PHE A 149 14.20 20.29 27.11
N PHE A 150 13.92 20.22 28.40
CA PHE A 150 12.74 19.53 28.94
C PHE A 150 12.15 20.37 30.07
N GLU A 151 10.82 20.57 30.05
CA GLU A 151 10.09 21.24 31.10
C GLU A 151 8.90 20.36 31.52
N VAL A 152 8.71 20.22 32.82
CA VAL A 152 7.52 19.62 33.41
C VAL A 152 6.87 20.62 34.34
N LYS A 153 5.52 20.77 34.22
CA LYS A 153 4.66 21.48 35.16
C LYS A 153 3.60 20.53 35.64
N SER A 154 3.46 20.44 36.95
CA SER A 154 2.38 19.70 37.59
C SER A 154 1.42 20.67 38.25
N TYR A 155 0.17 20.63 37.80
CA TYR A 155 -0.95 21.38 38.33
C TYR A 155 -1.72 20.48 39.27
N ARG A 156 -1.67 20.76 40.56
CA ARG A 156 -2.27 19.90 41.57
C ARG A 156 -2.69 20.69 42.81
N ASP A 157 -3.95 20.51 43.21
CA ASP A 157 -4.51 21.05 44.42
C ASP A 157 -4.34 22.60 44.52
N GLY A 158 -4.59 23.33 43.38
CA GLY A 158 -4.46 24.79 43.31
C GLY A 158 -3.02 25.31 43.25
N LYS A 159 -2.05 24.43 43.02
CA LYS A 159 -0.63 24.79 42.90
C LYS A 159 -0.04 24.28 41.60
N CYS A 160 0.90 25.04 41.03
CA CYS A 160 1.74 24.64 39.94
C CYS A 160 3.15 24.45 40.43
N THR A 161 3.66 23.22 40.37
CA THR A 161 5.07 22.91 40.62
C THR A 161 5.77 22.70 39.28
N SER A 162 6.91 23.36 39.06
CA SER A 162 7.66 23.26 37.80
C SER A 162 9.08 22.76 38.01
N ARG A 163 9.63 22.13 36.95
CA ARG A 163 11.04 21.78 36.86
C ARG A 163 11.50 21.80 35.41
N GLN A 164 12.66 22.40 35.19
CA GLN A 164 13.30 22.47 33.90
C GLN A 164 14.59 21.67 33.87
N PHE A 165 14.94 21.14 32.71
CA PHE A 165 16.17 20.38 32.48
C PHE A 165 16.82 20.84 31.18
N SER A 166 18.15 20.78 31.14
CA SER A 166 18.93 21.01 29.94
C SER A 166 19.93 19.89 29.73
N LYS A 167 19.92 19.27 28.57
CA LYS A 167 20.82 18.16 28.20
C LYS A 167 20.91 17.05 29.28
N GLY A 168 19.75 16.68 29.83
CA GLY A 168 19.65 15.62 30.84
C GLY A 168 19.86 16.05 32.28
N ARG A 169 20.19 17.32 32.55
CA ARG A 169 20.46 17.83 33.90
C ARG A 169 19.39 18.81 34.36
N PRO A 170 18.88 18.69 35.61
CA PRO A 170 17.95 19.66 36.15
C PRO A 170 18.58 21.05 36.25
N LEU A 171 17.78 22.08 36.00
CA LEU A 171 18.20 23.45 36.23
C LEU A 171 17.87 23.86 37.67
N VAL A 172 18.87 24.32 38.42
CA VAL A 172 18.72 24.91 39.72
C VAL A 172 19.23 26.35 39.64
N ASN A 173 18.37 27.31 39.94
CA ASN A 173 18.65 28.74 39.74
C ASN A 173 19.16 29.04 38.30
N GLY A 174 18.56 28.41 37.30
CA GLY A 174 18.89 28.57 35.87
C GLY A 174 20.20 27.93 35.40
N LYS A 175 20.89 27.18 36.25
CA LYS A 175 22.14 26.47 35.91
C LYS A 175 21.99 24.96 35.99
N PRO A 176 22.59 24.18 35.04
CA PRO A 176 22.59 22.74 35.11
C PRO A 176 23.25 22.22 36.42
N PHE A 177 22.53 21.41 37.15
CA PHE A 177 22.94 20.81 38.39
C PHE A 177 23.32 19.34 38.19
N ASN A 178 24.53 18.95 38.70
CA ASN A 178 25.00 17.58 38.56
C ASN A 178 24.51 16.72 39.73
N MET A 179 23.40 15.99 39.52
CA MET A 179 22.83 15.09 40.56
C MET A 179 23.65 13.82 40.83
N PHE A 180 24.66 13.56 39.99
CA PHE A 180 25.53 12.38 40.08
C PHE A 180 26.97 12.73 40.57
N ALA A 181 27.15 13.92 41.12
CA ALA A 181 28.44 14.29 41.70
C ALA A 181 28.77 13.41 42.92
N LYS A 182 30.02 12.93 43.00
CA LYS A 182 30.45 11.97 44.05
C LYS A 182 30.41 12.52 45.47
N ASP A 183 30.49 13.81 45.60
CA ASP A 183 30.48 14.59 46.85
C ASP A 183 29.11 15.13 47.24
N LEU A 184 28.06 14.84 46.41
CA LEU A 184 26.71 15.30 46.68
C LEU A 184 26.10 14.59 47.89
N THR A 185 25.66 15.36 48.86
CA THR A 185 24.99 14.83 50.05
C THR A 185 23.47 14.85 49.92
N LEU A 186 22.79 14.08 50.76
CA LEU A 186 21.33 14.07 50.85
C LEU A 186 20.77 15.46 51.23
N ASP A 187 21.48 16.18 52.07
CA ASP A 187 21.10 17.53 52.50
C ASP A 187 21.20 18.54 51.34
N ASP A 188 22.22 18.39 50.47
CA ASP A 188 22.35 19.22 49.26
C ASP A 188 21.17 18.98 48.29
N ILE A 189 20.77 17.73 48.13
CA ILE A 189 19.63 17.37 47.29
C ILE A 189 18.33 17.93 47.88
N LYS A 190 18.15 17.81 49.20
CA LYS A 190 16.96 18.29 49.91
C LYS A 190 16.87 19.82 49.91
N ALA A 191 18.00 20.51 49.85
CA ALA A 191 18.09 21.96 49.80
C ALA A 191 17.74 22.55 48.41
N ILE A 192 17.52 21.71 47.37
CA ILE A 192 17.08 22.22 46.06
C ILE A 192 15.71 22.88 46.20
N PRO A 193 15.55 24.17 45.82
CA PRO A 193 14.31 24.88 46.03
C PRO A 193 13.18 24.29 45.18
N GLU A 194 12.01 24.21 45.78
CA GLU A 194 10.79 23.91 45.02
C GLU A 194 10.35 25.17 44.26
N GLU A 195 10.06 25.01 42.94
CA GLU A 195 9.49 26.06 42.12
C GLU A 195 7.97 25.91 42.13
N ILE A 196 7.29 26.50 43.12
CA ILE A 196 5.85 26.39 43.34
C ILE A 196 5.20 27.77 43.22
N SER A 197 4.06 27.84 42.56
CA SER A 197 3.17 29.01 42.48
C SER A 197 1.72 28.60 42.66
N ASP A 198 0.89 29.51 43.13
CA ASP A 198 -0.57 29.32 43.14
C ASP A 198 -1.09 29.41 41.70
N THR A 199 -2.17 28.65 41.39
CA THR A 199 -2.77 28.64 40.08
C THR A 199 -4.25 28.28 40.14
N ASP A 200 -5.02 28.85 39.24
CA ASP A 200 -6.41 28.48 38.98
C ASP A 200 -6.57 27.45 37.87
N GLU A 201 -5.46 27.01 37.28
CA GLU A 201 -5.45 25.96 36.23
C GLU A 201 -5.94 24.64 36.77
N PRO A 202 -6.75 23.88 36.00
CA PRO A 202 -7.15 22.53 36.37
C PRO A 202 -5.97 21.61 36.64
N ASN A 203 -6.16 20.63 37.50
CA ASN A 203 -5.17 19.59 37.75
C ASN A 203 -4.72 18.93 36.43
N GLY A 204 -3.47 18.47 36.38
CA GLY A 204 -2.91 17.82 35.21
C GLY A 204 -1.40 17.98 35.13
N THR A 205 -0.80 17.40 34.10
CA THR A 205 0.64 17.49 33.84
C THR A 205 0.87 18.11 32.47
N PHE A 206 1.80 19.05 32.40
CA PHE A 206 2.31 19.64 31.18
C PHE A 206 3.77 19.23 31.02
N ILE A 207 4.13 18.68 29.85
CA ILE A 207 5.51 18.40 29.47
C ILE A 207 5.80 19.10 28.16
N ARG A 208 6.92 19.84 28.11
CA ARG A 208 7.51 20.34 26.87
C ARG A 208 8.89 19.72 26.69
N TRP A 209 9.10 19.12 25.56
CA TRP A 209 10.31 18.38 25.21
C TRP A 209 10.85 18.82 23.86
N LYS A 210 12.15 19.11 23.82
CA LYS A 210 12.89 19.37 22.59
C LYS A 210 13.96 18.31 22.42
N PRO A 211 13.90 17.47 21.35
CA PRO A 211 14.93 16.46 21.09
C PRO A 211 16.29 17.12 20.88
N ASP A 212 17.35 16.45 21.33
CA ASP A 212 18.72 16.96 21.20
C ASP A 212 19.39 16.41 19.94
N LYS A 213 19.85 17.31 19.06
CA LYS A 213 20.61 16.97 17.84
C LYS A 213 21.97 16.29 18.12
N GLU A 214 22.50 16.39 19.36
CA GLU A 214 23.69 15.67 19.78
C GLU A 214 23.39 14.19 20.08
N VAL A 215 22.11 13.84 20.24
CA VAL A 215 21.62 12.50 20.56
C VAL A 215 20.99 11.81 19.35
N PHE A 216 20.18 12.54 18.61
CA PHE A 216 19.47 12.04 17.44
C PHE A 216 20.05 12.62 16.15
N SER A 217 20.24 11.78 15.15
CA SER A 217 20.71 12.19 13.83
C SER A 217 19.67 12.99 13.04
N ASP A 218 18.39 12.84 13.37
CA ASP A 218 17.28 13.62 12.86
C ASP A 218 16.29 13.92 14.00
N ILE A 219 15.92 15.18 14.14
CA ILE A 219 15.04 15.70 15.18
C ILE A 219 13.74 16.32 14.63
N ASN A 220 13.52 16.24 13.30
CA ASN A 220 12.33 16.80 12.66
C ASN A 220 11.14 15.85 12.82
N ILE A 221 10.46 15.95 13.95
CA ILE A 221 9.29 15.11 14.29
C ILE A 221 8.20 15.20 13.22
N GLY A 222 7.94 16.38 12.67
CA GLY A 222 6.95 16.64 11.62
C GLY A 222 5.54 16.87 12.18
N GLY A 223 4.94 18.03 11.83
CA GLY A 223 3.58 18.40 12.26
C GLY A 223 2.52 17.42 11.73
N ASP A 224 2.63 17.00 10.47
CA ASP A 224 1.69 16.05 9.85
C ASP A 224 1.68 14.69 10.56
N TRP A 225 2.87 14.18 10.90
CA TRP A 225 2.97 12.93 11.67
C TRP A 225 2.31 13.07 13.04
N LEU A 226 2.58 14.17 13.75
CA LEU A 226 2.01 14.43 15.08
C LEU A 226 0.50 14.59 15.02
N TYR A 227 -0.01 15.25 13.97
CA TYR A 227 -1.44 15.40 13.73
C TYR A 227 -2.13 14.05 13.46
N SER A 228 -1.51 13.19 12.65
CA SER A 228 -2.01 11.83 12.40
C SER A 228 -2.07 11.02 13.71
N VAL A 229 -1.03 11.08 14.54
CA VAL A 229 -1.03 10.43 15.87
C VAL A 229 -2.15 10.97 16.76
N CYS A 230 -2.42 12.28 16.74
CA CYS A 230 -3.52 12.87 17.49
C CYS A 230 -4.90 12.33 17.04
N LYS A 231 -5.12 12.16 15.74
CA LYS A 231 -6.36 11.56 15.22
C LYS A 231 -6.55 10.12 15.72
N ASP A 232 -5.51 9.32 15.63
CA ASP A 232 -5.56 7.94 16.12
C ASP A 232 -5.89 7.89 17.62
N ILE A 233 -5.19 8.69 18.43
CA ILE A 233 -5.40 8.78 19.87
C ILE A 233 -6.85 9.18 20.20
N SER A 234 -7.43 10.15 19.45
CA SER A 234 -8.80 10.61 19.70
C SER A 234 -9.81 9.47 19.58
N GLY A 235 -9.65 8.61 18.57
CA GLY A 235 -10.52 7.47 18.35
C GLY A 235 -10.22 6.26 19.26
N ILE A 236 -8.94 5.96 19.48
CA ILE A 236 -8.54 4.79 20.28
C ILE A 236 -8.79 5.01 21.78
N ALA A 237 -8.44 6.19 22.31
CA ALA A 237 -8.59 6.49 23.74
C ALA A 237 -9.89 7.24 24.07
N ASN A 238 -10.72 7.57 23.08
CA ASN A 238 -11.92 8.38 23.23
C ASN A 238 -11.64 9.66 24.04
N VAL A 239 -10.74 10.48 23.51
CA VAL A 239 -10.27 11.72 24.14
C VAL A 239 -10.30 12.88 23.14
N GLU A 240 -10.75 14.06 23.56
CA GLU A 240 -10.66 15.28 22.75
C GLU A 240 -9.20 15.75 22.70
N LEU A 241 -8.71 16.12 21.51
CA LEU A 241 -7.38 16.69 21.34
C LEU A 241 -7.45 18.10 20.77
N HIS A 242 -6.72 19.01 21.40
CA HIS A 242 -6.45 20.36 20.89
C HIS A 242 -5.04 20.35 20.29
N PHE A 243 -4.96 20.36 18.96
CA PHE A 243 -3.70 20.33 18.23
C PHE A 243 -3.34 21.71 17.71
N GLU A 244 -2.10 22.13 17.97
CA GLU A 244 -1.52 23.37 17.45
C GLU A 244 -0.16 23.10 16.82
N ASP A 245 0.05 23.54 15.58
CA ASP A 245 1.35 23.53 14.90
C ASP A 245 1.71 24.96 14.48
N GLU A 246 2.74 25.53 15.12
CA GLU A 246 3.22 26.86 14.82
C GLU A 246 3.89 26.99 13.45
N ASN A 247 4.36 25.87 12.85
CA ASN A 247 5.05 25.90 11.55
C ASN A 247 4.06 26.06 10.40
N SER A 248 2.87 25.45 10.51
CA SER A 248 1.79 25.52 9.53
C SER A 248 0.67 26.48 9.91
N ASP A 249 0.80 27.16 11.05
CA ASP A 249 -0.25 28.01 11.66
C ASP A 249 -1.59 27.28 11.84
N THR A 250 -1.51 25.96 12.11
CA THR A 250 -2.67 25.09 12.26
C THR A 250 -3.13 25.08 13.71
N LYS A 251 -4.44 25.29 13.94
CA LYS A 251 -5.11 25.08 15.22
C LYS A 251 -6.41 24.33 14.99
N VAL A 252 -6.48 23.12 15.52
CA VAL A 252 -7.61 22.22 15.29
C VAL A 252 -8.03 21.55 16.59
N VAL A 253 -9.33 21.47 16.81
CA VAL A 253 -9.92 20.61 17.83
C VAL A 253 -10.36 19.31 17.16
N ILE A 254 -9.78 18.21 17.57
CA ILE A 254 -10.15 16.85 17.15
C ILE A 254 -11.10 16.32 18.22
N PRO A 255 -12.38 16.12 17.90
CA PRO A 255 -13.35 15.66 18.89
C PRO A 255 -13.00 14.24 19.34
N ALA A 256 -13.42 13.90 20.57
CA ALA A 256 -13.34 12.50 21.01
C ALA A 256 -14.14 11.62 20.05
N GLY A 257 -13.49 10.58 19.54
CA GLY A 257 -14.03 9.66 18.57
C GLY A 257 -14.15 8.23 19.14
N ASP A 258 -14.32 7.31 18.23
CA ASP A 258 -14.24 5.90 18.52
C ASP A 258 -13.36 5.16 17.51
N ILE A 259 -13.20 3.87 17.70
CA ILE A 259 -12.32 3.04 16.87
C ILE A 259 -12.80 2.98 15.41
N THR A 260 -14.09 3.26 15.12
CA THR A 260 -14.63 3.29 13.75
C THR A 260 -14.08 4.49 12.99
N ASN A 261 -13.93 5.64 13.66
CA ASN A 261 -13.32 6.83 13.06
C ASN A 261 -11.88 6.55 12.62
N VAL A 262 -11.13 5.80 13.42
CA VAL A 262 -9.74 5.40 13.09
C VAL A 262 -9.73 4.50 11.87
N LEU A 263 -10.64 3.52 11.79
CA LEU A 263 -10.74 2.64 10.62
C LEU A 263 -11.08 3.42 9.35
N VAL A 264 -12.04 4.32 9.42
CA VAL A 264 -12.45 5.15 8.27
C VAL A 264 -11.30 6.04 7.79
N GLU A 265 -10.54 6.65 8.72
CA GLU A 265 -9.39 7.49 8.36
C GLU A 265 -8.27 6.67 7.70
N HIS A 266 -7.90 5.50 8.27
CA HIS A 266 -6.85 4.63 7.74
C HIS A 266 -7.24 4.00 6.40
N SER A 267 -8.51 3.64 6.23
CA SER A 267 -8.99 2.99 5.00
C SER A 267 -9.34 3.98 3.89
N GLY A 268 -9.69 5.22 4.25
CA GLY A 268 -10.10 6.24 3.30
C GLY A 268 -11.26 5.77 2.41
N LYS A 269 -11.09 5.86 1.09
CA LYS A 269 -12.10 5.42 0.10
C LYS A 269 -12.12 3.92 -0.17
N ALA A 270 -11.35 3.11 0.57
CA ALA A 270 -11.28 1.67 0.33
C ALA A 270 -12.43 0.89 0.97
N LEU A 271 -13.15 1.46 1.94
CA LEU A 271 -14.28 0.80 2.60
C LEU A 271 -15.48 0.72 1.66
N GLU A 272 -16.18 -0.41 1.72
CA GLU A 272 -17.49 -0.55 1.10
C GLU A 272 -18.49 0.42 1.74
N LEU A 273 -19.39 0.96 0.92
CA LEU A 273 -20.39 1.95 1.34
C LEU A 273 -21.77 1.32 1.31
N ASP A 274 -22.65 1.79 2.21
CA ASP A 274 -24.08 1.48 2.17
C ASP A 274 -24.80 2.29 1.06
N ASP A 275 -26.09 2.07 0.91
CA ASP A 275 -26.93 2.74 -0.10
C ASP A 275 -26.98 4.28 0.09
N ASP A 276 -26.69 4.77 1.29
CA ASP A 276 -26.63 6.19 1.62
C ASP A 276 -25.23 6.79 1.45
N GLY A 277 -24.24 5.96 1.09
CA GLY A 277 -22.85 6.36 0.87
C GLY A 277 -22.00 6.43 2.14
N ASN A 278 -22.43 5.83 3.25
CA ASN A 278 -21.66 5.76 4.47
C ASN A 278 -20.81 4.48 4.51
N PRO A 279 -19.60 4.51 5.10
CA PRO A 279 -18.77 3.32 5.25
C PRO A 279 -19.45 2.24 6.09
N ILE A 280 -19.47 1.01 5.58
CA ILE A 280 -19.98 -0.15 6.32
C ILE A 280 -18.89 -0.64 7.27
N VAL A 281 -19.04 -0.33 8.56
CA VAL A 281 -18.12 -0.70 9.62
C VAL A 281 -18.85 -1.36 10.78
N PHE A 282 -18.30 -2.48 11.23
CA PHE A 282 -18.80 -3.21 12.40
C PHE A 282 -17.82 -3.10 13.55
N THR A 283 -18.36 -3.04 14.78
CA THR A 283 -17.53 -3.08 15.98
C THR A 283 -17.81 -4.31 16.79
N CYS A 284 -16.80 -4.82 17.48
CA CYS A 284 -16.94 -5.83 18.52
C CYS A 284 -16.00 -5.55 19.68
N SER A 285 -16.31 -6.15 20.81
CA SER A 285 -15.46 -6.12 21.99
C SER A 285 -15.49 -7.48 22.68
N ASN A 286 -14.40 -7.80 23.37
CA ASN A 286 -14.32 -8.99 24.19
C ASN A 286 -13.49 -8.67 25.43
N MET A 287 -13.77 -9.36 26.52
CA MET A 287 -13.01 -9.33 27.75
C MET A 287 -12.73 -10.75 28.21
N THR A 288 -11.48 -11.03 28.50
CA THR A 288 -11.06 -12.29 29.09
C THR A 288 -10.25 -12.05 30.38
N HIS A 289 -10.30 -12.99 31.28
CA HIS A 289 -9.49 -13.01 32.48
C HIS A 289 -9.08 -14.44 32.81
N GLY A 290 -8.00 -14.59 33.53
CA GLY A 290 -7.49 -15.91 33.92
C GLY A 290 -6.18 -15.84 34.66
N ASN A 291 -5.52 -16.97 34.81
CA ASN A 291 -4.23 -17.07 35.45
C ASN A 291 -3.13 -17.29 34.40
N THR A 292 -2.00 -16.61 34.58
CA THR A 292 -0.77 -16.83 33.85
C THR A 292 0.41 -16.84 34.84
N LEU A 293 1.60 -17.13 34.36
CA LEU A 293 2.80 -17.04 35.18
C LEU A 293 3.61 -15.82 34.75
N VAL A 294 3.97 -14.99 35.74
CA VAL A 294 4.88 -13.85 35.57
C VAL A 294 6.03 -14.06 36.51
N GLU A 295 7.26 -14.14 36.02
CA GLU A 295 8.45 -14.45 36.80
C GLU A 295 8.32 -15.72 37.68
N ASN A 296 7.60 -16.73 37.16
CA ASN A 296 7.21 -17.98 37.82
C ASN A 296 6.20 -17.85 38.98
N GLU A 297 5.60 -16.68 39.17
CA GLU A 297 4.56 -16.45 40.17
C GLU A 297 3.18 -16.41 39.51
N PRO A 298 2.11 -16.94 40.15
CA PRO A 298 0.74 -16.87 39.66
C PRO A 298 0.27 -15.42 39.55
N PHE A 299 -0.14 -15.03 38.34
CA PHE A 299 -0.60 -13.69 38.04
C PHE A 299 -1.99 -13.74 37.38
N ILE A 300 -2.94 -12.94 37.84
CA ILE A 300 -4.26 -12.80 37.24
C ILE A 300 -4.16 -11.76 36.14
N TYR A 301 -4.36 -12.19 34.89
CA TYR A 301 -4.51 -11.28 33.79
C TYR A 301 -5.95 -10.85 33.57
N VAL A 302 -6.13 -9.64 33.09
CA VAL A 302 -7.37 -9.11 32.54
C VAL A 302 -7.00 -8.53 31.19
N CYS A 303 -7.74 -8.92 30.17
CA CYS A 303 -7.53 -8.44 28.82
C CYS A 303 -8.85 -8.02 28.19
N GLU A 304 -8.91 -6.80 27.68
CA GLU A 304 -10.05 -6.28 26.94
C GLU A 304 -9.59 -5.93 25.52
N CYS A 305 -10.48 -6.07 24.55
CA CYS A 305 -10.26 -5.54 23.21
C CYS A 305 -11.51 -4.87 22.66
N LYS A 306 -11.28 -3.86 21.82
CA LYS A 306 -12.26 -3.27 20.92
C LYS A 306 -11.70 -3.40 19.51
N VAL A 307 -12.54 -3.78 18.57
CA VAL A 307 -12.16 -4.00 17.17
C VAL A 307 -13.17 -3.30 16.27
N ALA A 308 -12.67 -2.61 15.25
CA ALA A 308 -13.48 -2.14 14.13
C ALA A 308 -13.08 -2.93 12.88
N ILE A 309 -14.07 -3.39 12.11
CA ILE A 309 -13.91 -4.22 10.92
C ILE A 309 -14.79 -3.66 9.82
N GLY A 310 -14.26 -3.54 8.61
CA GLY A 310 -15.01 -3.21 7.41
C GLY A 310 -14.52 -3.98 6.21
N LEU A 311 -15.37 -4.24 5.23
CA LEU A 311 -14.97 -4.77 3.93
C LEU A 311 -14.28 -3.68 3.11
N THR A 312 -13.26 -4.07 2.36
CA THR A 312 -12.47 -3.16 1.54
C THR A 312 -12.31 -3.69 0.11
N ASP A 313 -12.25 -2.78 -0.86
CA ASP A 313 -12.03 -3.08 -2.28
C ASP A 313 -10.54 -3.19 -2.65
N ARG A 314 -9.66 -2.76 -1.76
CA ARG A 314 -8.20 -2.80 -1.93
C ARG A 314 -7.51 -3.03 -0.59
N THR A 315 -6.23 -3.38 -0.64
CA THR A 315 -5.45 -3.63 0.58
C THR A 315 -5.36 -2.39 1.46
N VAL A 316 -5.72 -2.58 2.71
CA VAL A 316 -5.55 -1.63 3.81
C VAL A 316 -4.72 -2.33 4.88
N ASP A 317 -3.69 -1.65 5.38
CA ASP A 317 -2.86 -2.19 6.44
C ASP A 317 -3.67 -2.25 7.75
N TYR A 318 -3.55 -3.34 8.48
CA TYR A 318 -4.11 -3.44 9.82
C TYR A 318 -3.37 -2.51 10.77
N ALA A 319 -4.09 -1.85 11.66
CA ALA A 319 -3.47 -1.09 12.74
C ALA A 319 -3.89 -1.66 14.09
N CYS A 320 -2.89 -1.88 14.95
CA CYS A 320 -3.07 -2.45 16.27
C CYS A 320 -2.54 -1.50 17.32
N TYR A 321 -3.29 -1.39 18.41
CA TYR A 321 -2.94 -0.58 19.57
C TYR A 321 -3.01 -1.44 20.81
N HIS A 322 -2.08 -1.23 21.74
CA HIS A 322 -2.10 -1.86 23.05
C HIS A 322 -1.91 -0.82 24.14
N ASN A 323 -2.83 -0.78 25.10
CA ASN A 323 -2.90 0.26 26.12
C ASN A 323 -2.77 1.67 25.49
N SER A 324 -3.47 1.89 24.36
CA SER A 324 -3.50 3.13 23.57
C SER A 324 -2.20 3.51 22.84
N VAL A 325 -1.19 2.64 22.81
CA VAL A 325 0.04 2.84 22.01
C VAL A 325 0.01 1.99 20.74
N ALA A 326 0.41 2.57 19.63
CA ALA A 326 0.47 1.89 18.34
C ALA A 326 1.52 0.76 18.35
N MET A 327 1.13 -0.43 17.89
CA MET A 327 1.97 -1.60 17.73
C MET A 327 2.38 -1.75 16.26
N ARG A 328 3.65 -2.00 15.99
CA ARG A 328 4.17 -2.25 14.63
C ARG A 328 4.17 -3.72 14.26
N SER A 329 4.09 -4.60 15.25
CA SER A 329 4.14 -6.05 15.09
C SER A 329 3.49 -6.73 16.30
N GLY A 330 3.51 -8.05 16.35
CA GLY A 330 3.10 -8.80 17.53
C GLY A 330 1.92 -9.72 17.29
N ILE A 331 1.46 -10.32 18.37
CA ILE A 331 0.46 -11.39 18.34
C ILE A 331 -0.92 -10.92 17.88
N GLN A 332 -1.21 -9.61 17.99
CA GLN A 332 -2.47 -9.01 17.54
C GLN A 332 -2.66 -9.18 16.03
N TYR A 333 -1.60 -8.94 15.24
CA TYR A 333 -1.64 -9.16 13.77
C TYR A 333 -1.88 -10.62 13.43
N SER A 334 -1.30 -11.54 14.19
CA SER A 334 -1.56 -12.98 14.03
C SER A 334 -3.01 -13.32 14.39
N ALA A 335 -3.56 -12.73 15.45
CA ALA A 335 -4.94 -12.92 15.86
C ALA A 335 -5.95 -12.48 14.79
N ILE A 336 -5.72 -11.31 14.16
CA ILE A 336 -6.56 -10.81 13.06
C ILE A 336 -6.49 -11.80 11.89
N LYS A 337 -5.28 -12.15 11.46
CA LYS A 337 -5.05 -13.06 10.35
C LYS A 337 -5.74 -14.42 10.59
N ASP A 338 -5.52 -15.02 11.74
CA ASP A 338 -6.04 -16.35 12.05
C ASP A 338 -7.57 -16.34 12.23
N ALA A 339 -8.16 -15.25 12.72
CA ALA A 339 -9.61 -15.09 12.79
C ALA A 339 -10.25 -15.04 11.39
N ILE A 340 -9.74 -14.18 10.51
CA ILE A 340 -10.19 -14.05 9.13
C ILE A 340 -10.00 -15.37 8.39
N GLU A 341 -8.82 -15.98 8.52
CA GLU A 341 -8.51 -17.25 7.87
C GLU A 341 -9.43 -18.39 8.33
N SER A 342 -9.70 -18.47 9.64
CA SER A 342 -10.62 -19.46 10.20
C SER A 342 -12.04 -19.26 9.69
N PHE A 343 -12.50 -18.02 9.65
CA PHE A 343 -13.81 -17.64 9.11
C PHE A 343 -13.95 -18.07 7.64
N ILE A 344 -13.01 -17.68 6.78
CA ILE A 344 -13.05 -17.99 5.35
C ILE A 344 -12.95 -19.49 5.10
N LYS A 345 -12.04 -20.21 5.76
CA LYS A 345 -11.91 -21.67 5.63
C LYS A 345 -13.20 -22.41 5.96
N ASP A 346 -13.96 -21.94 6.95
CA ASP A 346 -15.26 -22.52 7.24
C ASP A 346 -16.27 -22.32 6.11
N LYS A 347 -16.28 -21.15 5.47
CA LYS A 347 -17.24 -20.81 4.40
C LYS A 347 -16.91 -21.48 3.06
N ILE A 348 -15.64 -21.66 2.73
CA ILE A 348 -15.20 -22.32 1.48
C ILE A 348 -15.05 -23.85 1.62
N ARG A 349 -15.35 -24.39 2.81
CA ARG A 349 -15.26 -25.83 3.06
C ARG A 349 -16.15 -26.62 2.09
N GLY A 350 -15.56 -27.54 1.35
CA GLY A 350 -16.25 -28.38 0.38
C GLY A 350 -16.25 -27.85 -1.07
N LEU A 351 -15.72 -26.65 -1.34
CA LEU A 351 -15.63 -26.12 -2.69
C LEU A 351 -14.39 -26.61 -3.46
N GLY A 352 -13.52 -27.45 -2.87
CA GLY A 352 -12.34 -27.98 -3.53
C GLY A 352 -11.22 -26.98 -3.82
N ILE A 353 -11.28 -25.79 -3.26
CA ILE A 353 -10.37 -24.66 -3.52
C ILE A 353 -9.09 -24.81 -2.69
N LYS A 354 -7.94 -24.62 -3.32
CA LYS A 354 -6.65 -24.49 -2.61
C LYS A 354 -6.48 -23.07 -2.10
N TYR A 355 -7.05 -22.79 -0.93
CA TYR A 355 -6.98 -21.52 -0.25
C TYR A 355 -5.59 -21.19 0.29
N ASP A 356 -5.23 -19.90 0.21
CA ASP A 356 -4.06 -19.29 0.87
C ASP A 356 -4.52 -17.93 1.45
N TYR A 357 -3.89 -17.46 2.53
CA TYR A 357 -4.27 -16.19 3.15
C TYR A 357 -4.21 -15.00 2.19
N ARG A 358 -3.31 -15.03 1.20
CA ARG A 358 -3.23 -14.02 0.13
C ARG A 358 -4.51 -13.86 -0.68
N ASP A 359 -5.40 -14.85 -0.64
CA ASP A 359 -6.68 -14.80 -1.36
C ASP A 359 -7.71 -13.90 -0.67
N VAL A 360 -7.47 -13.55 0.61
CA VAL A 360 -8.29 -12.62 1.40
C VAL A 360 -7.55 -11.36 1.82
N GLU A 361 -6.26 -11.30 1.55
CA GLU A 361 -5.44 -10.14 1.87
C GLU A 361 -5.99 -8.89 1.18
N GLY A 362 -6.31 -7.87 1.99
CA GLY A 362 -6.91 -6.64 1.49
C GLY A 362 -8.43 -6.64 1.31
N MET A 363 -9.13 -7.70 1.72
CA MET A 363 -10.60 -7.71 1.73
C MET A 363 -11.20 -7.12 3.00
N PHE A 364 -10.41 -6.96 4.04
CA PHE A 364 -10.84 -6.41 5.32
C PHE A 364 -9.89 -5.32 5.79
N GLY A 365 -10.44 -4.18 6.20
CA GLY A 365 -9.78 -3.20 7.04
C GLY A 365 -10.06 -3.54 8.49
N VAL A 366 -9.05 -3.59 9.34
CA VAL A 366 -9.20 -3.95 10.75
C VAL A 366 -8.35 -3.05 11.64
N ILE A 367 -9.00 -2.43 12.62
CA ILE A 367 -8.32 -1.71 13.70
C ILE A 367 -8.59 -2.46 15.01
N VAL A 368 -7.53 -2.71 15.77
CA VAL A 368 -7.62 -3.37 17.08
C VAL A 368 -7.06 -2.47 18.16
N SER A 369 -7.82 -2.22 19.19
CA SER A 369 -7.37 -1.62 20.44
C SER A 369 -7.51 -2.63 21.56
N SER A 370 -6.41 -3.10 22.12
CA SER A 370 -6.39 -4.04 23.24
C SER A 370 -5.82 -3.38 24.49
N TYR A 371 -6.29 -3.83 25.65
CA TYR A 371 -5.88 -3.37 26.95
C TYR A 371 -5.61 -4.57 27.84
N SER A 372 -4.50 -4.56 28.58
CA SER A 372 -4.25 -5.58 29.60
C SER A 372 -3.42 -5.03 30.76
N ASN A 373 -3.57 -5.66 31.91
CA ASN A 373 -2.82 -5.32 33.12
C ASN A 373 -1.41 -5.94 33.17
N TYR A 374 -1.07 -6.70 32.13
CA TYR A 374 0.26 -7.26 31.90
C TYR A 374 0.48 -7.41 30.40
N ALA A 375 1.68 -7.14 29.94
CA ALA A 375 2.08 -7.34 28.57
C ALA A 375 3.57 -7.68 28.45
N SER A 376 3.86 -8.78 27.77
CA SER A 376 5.21 -9.16 27.37
C SER A 376 5.59 -8.44 26.08
N PHE A 377 6.14 -7.23 26.21
CA PHE A 377 6.54 -6.43 25.06
C PHE A 377 7.78 -6.98 24.35
N ARG A 378 7.78 -6.91 23.02
CA ARG A 378 8.97 -7.13 22.19
C ARG A 378 9.90 -5.94 22.32
N GLY A 379 10.85 -6.02 23.23
CA GLY A 379 11.83 -4.96 23.43
C GLY A 379 11.28 -3.73 24.16
N GLN A 380 12.17 -2.78 24.39
CA GLN A 380 11.87 -1.57 25.17
C GLN A 380 10.99 -0.56 24.44
N THR A 381 11.01 -0.56 23.11
CA THR A 381 10.17 0.29 22.25
C THR A 381 8.69 -0.08 22.25
N LYS A 382 8.35 -1.21 22.87
CA LYS A 382 6.95 -1.71 22.96
C LYS A 382 6.28 -1.87 21.57
N ASP A 383 7.07 -2.19 20.54
CA ASP A 383 6.58 -2.29 19.15
C ASP A 383 5.63 -3.47 18.91
N GLY A 384 5.50 -4.39 19.86
CA GLY A 384 4.61 -5.54 19.80
C GLY A 384 4.51 -6.27 21.13
N VAL A 385 3.47 -7.08 21.27
CA VAL A 385 3.18 -7.93 22.42
C VAL A 385 3.07 -9.39 21.99
N ASP A 386 3.38 -10.33 22.92
CA ASP A 386 3.47 -11.77 22.60
C ASP A 386 2.59 -12.67 23.49
N ASP A 387 1.72 -12.11 24.33
CA ASP A 387 0.92 -12.87 25.29
C ASP A 387 -0.26 -13.58 24.61
N THR A 388 -0.36 -14.89 24.79
CA THR A 388 -1.37 -15.74 24.19
C THR A 388 -2.82 -15.32 24.56
N PHE A 389 -3.05 -14.81 25.78
CA PHE A 389 -4.37 -14.36 26.18
C PHE A 389 -4.83 -13.12 25.38
N ILE A 390 -3.91 -12.22 24.98
CA ILE A 390 -4.22 -11.09 24.09
C ILE A 390 -4.65 -11.62 22.72
N TYR A 391 -3.91 -12.60 22.20
CA TYR A 391 -4.24 -13.25 20.91
C TYR A 391 -5.65 -13.87 20.97
N THR A 392 -5.96 -14.70 21.97
CA THR A 392 -7.27 -15.37 22.06
C THR A 392 -8.41 -14.37 22.21
N THR A 393 -8.24 -13.34 23.05
CA THR A 393 -9.26 -12.30 23.25
C THR A 393 -9.61 -11.60 21.93
N ILE A 394 -8.62 -11.22 21.15
CA ILE A 394 -8.82 -10.52 19.87
C ILE A 394 -9.38 -11.47 18.80
N ARG A 395 -8.74 -12.65 18.64
CA ARG A 395 -9.13 -13.63 17.64
C ARG A 395 -10.61 -14.02 17.80
N ASP A 396 -11.03 -14.33 19.00
CA ASP A 396 -12.39 -14.79 19.25
C ASP A 396 -13.39 -13.64 19.05
N ALA A 397 -13.08 -12.41 19.46
CA ALA A 397 -13.93 -11.24 19.17
C ALA A 397 -14.17 -11.04 17.67
N ILE A 398 -13.10 -11.12 16.86
CA ILE A 398 -13.18 -10.95 15.41
C ILE A 398 -13.96 -12.10 14.78
N LEU A 399 -13.64 -13.34 15.13
CA LEU A 399 -14.25 -14.52 14.55
C LEU A 399 -15.75 -14.58 14.83
N ASP A 400 -16.15 -14.30 16.07
CA ASP A 400 -17.56 -14.26 16.47
C ASP A 400 -18.30 -13.15 15.70
N LYS A 401 -17.71 -11.97 15.60
CA LYS A 401 -18.34 -10.85 14.87
C LYS A 401 -18.49 -11.15 13.39
N LEU A 402 -17.46 -11.67 12.73
CA LEU A 402 -17.55 -12.08 11.32
C LEU A 402 -18.63 -13.14 11.09
N ASN A 403 -18.77 -14.09 12.01
CA ASN A 403 -19.84 -15.10 11.93
C ASN A 403 -21.25 -14.52 12.15
N ILE A 404 -21.39 -13.45 12.93
CA ILE A 404 -22.68 -12.77 13.13
C ILE A 404 -23.04 -11.97 11.87
N GLU A 405 -22.16 -11.11 11.40
CA GLU A 405 -22.44 -10.18 10.30
C GLU A 405 -22.49 -10.87 8.94
N TYR A 406 -21.59 -11.81 8.71
CA TYR A 406 -21.43 -12.54 7.44
C TYR A 406 -21.75 -14.03 7.61
N GLY A 407 -22.75 -14.36 8.46
CA GLY A 407 -23.21 -15.73 8.67
C GLY A 407 -23.86 -16.35 7.44
N LYS A 408 -24.19 -17.66 7.53
CA LYS A 408 -24.88 -18.38 6.43
C LYS A 408 -26.22 -17.72 6.11
N GLY A 409 -26.41 -17.36 4.83
CA GLY A 409 -27.68 -16.81 4.31
C GLY A 409 -27.70 -15.31 4.08
N THR A 410 -26.61 -14.60 4.35
CA THR A 410 -26.47 -13.20 3.93
C THR A 410 -25.97 -13.12 2.49
N THR A 411 -26.44 -12.15 1.71
CA THR A 411 -25.93 -11.90 0.34
C THR A 411 -24.45 -11.56 0.37
N ALA A 412 -24.01 -10.77 1.32
CA ALA A 412 -22.62 -10.36 1.49
C ALA A 412 -21.64 -11.54 1.63
N ILE A 413 -22.05 -12.68 2.23
CA ILE A 413 -21.16 -13.85 2.31
C ILE A 413 -20.92 -14.49 0.95
N VAL A 414 -21.92 -14.44 0.05
CA VAL A 414 -21.75 -14.97 -1.31
C VAL A 414 -20.72 -14.16 -2.05
N ASP A 415 -20.78 -12.83 -1.96
CA ASP A 415 -19.83 -11.92 -2.61
C ASP A 415 -18.42 -12.10 -2.05
N ILE A 416 -18.26 -12.21 -0.72
CA ILE A 416 -16.97 -12.49 -0.08
C ILE A 416 -16.41 -13.82 -0.58
N VAL A 417 -17.20 -14.89 -0.60
CA VAL A 417 -16.75 -16.20 -1.05
C VAL A 417 -16.39 -16.19 -2.53
N SER A 418 -17.22 -15.56 -3.38
CA SER A 418 -16.94 -15.42 -4.81
C SER A 418 -15.62 -14.71 -5.07
N LYS A 419 -15.36 -13.61 -4.38
CA LYS A 419 -14.10 -12.87 -4.49
C LYS A 419 -12.88 -13.67 -4.00
N VAL A 420 -13.05 -14.46 -2.93
CA VAL A 420 -11.99 -15.38 -2.45
C VAL A 420 -11.70 -16.47 -3.47
N VAL A 421 -12.75 -17.05 -4.08
CA VAL A 421 -12.62 -18.07 -5.13
C VAL A 421 -11.89 -17.50 -6.34
N GLU A 422 -12.29 -16.33 -6.80
CA GLU A 422 -11.63 -15.62 -7.90
C GLU A 422 -10.15 -15.36 -7.60
N ASN A 423 -9.84 -14.81 -6.42
CA ASN A 423 -8.46 -14.54 -6.01
C ASN A 423 -7.62 -15.83 -5.94
N ALA A 424 -8.18 -16.93 -5.41
CA ALA A 424 -7.50 -18.22 -5.33
C ALA A 424 -7.23 -18.79 -6.71
N ASN A 425 -8.19 -18.72 -7.63
CA ASN A 425 -8.05 -19.17 -9.02
C ASN A 425 -6.98 -18.34 -9.74
N ASN A 426 -7.05 -17.01 -9.61
CA ASN A 426 -6.07 -16.10 -10.18
C ASN A 426 -4.64 -16.39 -9.65
N ARG A 427 -4.49 -16.59 -8.35
CA ARG A 427 -3.20 -16.95 -7.74
C ARG A 427 -2.68 -18.29 -8.25
N GLN A 428 -3.56 -19.30 -8.36
CA GLN A 428 -3.15 -20.62 -8.88
C GLN A 428 -2.70 -20.54 -10.32
N ALA A 429 -3.46 -19.84 -11.16
CA ALA A 429 -3.08 -19.57 -12.55
C ALA A 429 -1.71 -18.88 -12.63
N LEU A 430 -1.40 -17.98 -11.69
CA LEU A 430 -0.12 -17.29 -11.61
C LEU A 430 1.06 -18.19 -11.22
N VAL A 431 0.85 -19.12 -10.30
CA VAL A 431 1.88 -20.11 -9.90
C VAL A 431 2.18 -21.05 -11.06
N GLU A 432 1.16 -21.50 -11.78
CA GLU A 432 1.33 -22.31 -13.01
C GLU A 432 2.04 -21.52 -14.08
N TYR A 433 1.69 -20.25 -14.22
CA TYR A 433 2.34 -19.33 -15.13
C TYR A 433 3.80 -19.06 -14.80
N SER A 434 4.14 -18.78 -13.55
CA SER A 434 5.55 -18.57 -13.17
C SER A 434 6.41 -19.77 -13.55
N LYS A 435 5.86 -20.99 -13.42
CA LYS A 435 6.51 -22.22 -13.87
C LYS A 435 6.63 -22.29 -15.41
N ALA A 436 5.57 -21.92 -16.12
CA ALA A 436 5.57 -21.89 -17.58
C ALA A 436 6.49 -20.80 -18.13
N LEU A 437 6.55 -19.63 -17.48
CA LEU A 437 7.49 -18.56 -17.83
C LEU A 437 8.95 -18.99 -17.65
N GLU A 438 9.29 -19.68 -16.56
CA GLU A 438 10.66 -20.18 -16.38
C GLU A 438 11.03 -21.20 -17.45
N GLN A 439 10.09 -22.07 -17.82
CA GLN A 439 10.28 -23.01 -18.92
C GLN A 439 10.40 -22.30 -20.29
N ASN A 440 9.54 -21.32 -20.56
CA ASN A 440 9.58 -20.56 -21.79
C ASN A 440 10.76 -19.58 -21.87
N LYS A 441 11.25 -19.01 -20.75
CA LYS A 441 12.50 -18.24 -20.73
C LYS A 441 13.70 -19.04 -21.21
N LYS A 442 13.71 -20.35 -20.99
CA LYS A 442 14.74 -21.25 -21.54
C LYS A 442 14.55 -21.46 -23.05
N ILE A 443 13.30 -21.66 -23.50
CA ILE A 443 12.94 -21.89 -24.92
C ILE A 443 13.15 -20.62 -25.76
N VAL A 444 12.74 -19.47 -25.24
CA VAL A 444 12.84 -18.15 -25.92
C VAL A 444 14.29 -17.70 -26.10
N ARG A 445 15.21 -18.14 -25.25
CA ARG A 445 16.65 -17.82 -25.39
C ARG A 445 17.33 -18.64 -26.50
N GLU A 446 16.73 -19.74 -26.95
CA GLU A 446 17.40 -20.71 -27.85
C GLU A 446 16.90 -20.68 -29.30
N LYS A 447 15.66 -20.33 -29.63
CA LYS A 447 15.17 -20.28 -31.02
C LYS A 447 14.05 -19.26 -31.22
N ALA A 448 14.21 -18.43 -32.26
CA ALA A 448 13.10 -17.63 -32.78
C ALA A 448 11.98 -18.57 -33.33
N PRO A 449 10.70 -18.14 -33.30
CA PRO A 449 9.58 -18.94 -33.85
C PRO A 449 9.82 -19.34 -35.29
N GLU A 450 9.39 -20.53 -35.71
CA GLU A 450 9.61 -21.06 -37.07
C GLU A 450 9.07 -20.12 -38.17
N LYS A 451 7.93 -19.45 -37.90
CA LYS A 451 7.33 -18.51 -38.87
C LYS A 451 7.98 -17.12 -38.83
N PHE A 452 8.89 -16.85 -37.90
CA PHE A 452 9.62 -15.57 -37.87
C PHE A 452 10.69 -15.52 -38.95
N VAL A 453 10.60 -14.56 -39.83
CA VAL A 453 11.57 -14.34 -40.90
C VAL A 453 12.54 -13.23 -40.47
N SER A 454 13.69 -13.62 -40.00
CA SER A 454 14.75 -12.72 -39.50
C SER A 454 15.33 -11.80 -40.59
N CYS A 455 16.06 -10.80 -40.15
CA CYS A 455 16.89 -9.90 -40.99
C CYS A 455 18.31 -9.85 -40.48
N GLU A 456 19.22 -9.35 -41.32
CA GLU A 456 20.64 -9.28 -40.99
C GLU A 456 20.95 -8.47 -39.72
N ALA A 457 20.28 -7.35 -39.52
CA ALA A 457 20.42 -6.49 -38.35
C ALA A 457 20.02 -7.21 -37.06
N TYR A 458 18.92 -8.01 -37.10
CA TYR A 458 18.46 -8.81 -35.96
C TYR A 458 19.48 -9.89 -35.57
N GLU A 459 20.01 -10.61 -36.58
CA GLU A 459 21.00 -11.66 -36.36
C GLU A 459 22.34 -11.10 -35.84
N LYS A 460 22.71 -9.92 -36.31
CA LYS A 460 23.91 -9.21 -35.86
C LYS A 460 23.70 -8.38 -34.58
N LYS A 461 22.52 -8.48 -33.95
CA LYS A 461 22.14 -7.76 -32.71
C LYS A 461 22.21 -6.23 -32.82
N ARG A 462 22.02 -5.67 -34.01
CA ARG A 462 21.88 -4.23 -34.24
C ARG A 462 20.39 -3.89 -34.14
N TYR A 463 19.83 -4.05 -32.93
CA TYR A 463 18.39 -4.06 -32.66
C TYR A 463 17.69 -2.72 -32.96
N ASP A 464 18.36 -1.62 -32.78
CA ASP A 464 17.80 -0.27 -33.07
C ASP A 464 17.51 -0.06 -34.56
N GLU A 465 18.18 -0.81 -35.44
CA GLU A 465 17.96 -0.76 -36.88
C GLU A 465 16.83 -1.69 -37.34
N VAL A 466 16.38 -2.61 -36.49
CA VAL A 466 15.40 -3.65 -36.85
C VAL A 466 14.01 -3.08 -36.92
N GLU A 467 13.31 -3.29 -38.04
CA GLU A 467 11.90 -3.08 -38.20
C GLU A 467 11.18 -4.44 -38.20
N LEU A 468 10.38 -4.70 -37.16
CA LEU A 468 9.53 -5.91 -37.10
C LEU A 468 8.19 -5.64 -37.76
N TRP A 469 7.91 -6.31 -38.85
CA TRP A 469 6.64 -6.25 -39.57
C TRP A 469 5.74 -7.38 -39.08
N ILE A 470 4.63 -7.05 -38.43
CA ILE A 470 3.57 -7.99 -38.05
C ILE A 470 2.53 -7.95 -39.15
N THR A 471 2.34 -9.08 -39.85
CA THR A 471 1.45 -9.17 -41.03
C THR A 471 0.31 -10.14 -40.77
N GLU A 472 -0.82 -9.88 -41.41
CA GLU A 472 -1.98 -10.76 -41.37
C GLU A 472 -1.75 -12.01 -42.25
N GLY A 473 -1.62 -13.17 -41.59
CA GLY A 473 -1.52 -14.44 -42.28
C GLY A 473 -0.23 -14.66 -43.09
N ASP A 474 -0.06 -15.88 -43.57
CA ASP A 474 1.12 -16.30 -44.32
C ASP A 474 1.14 -15.69 -45.76
N SER A 475 -0.01 -15.36 -46.33
CA SER A 475 -0.12 -14.77 -47.69
C SER A 475 0.41 -13.34 -47.72
N ALA A 476 -0.07 -12.48 -46.84
CA ALA A 476 0.46 -11.12 -46.71
C ALA A 476 1.92 -11.11 -46.25
N GLY A 477 2.28 -12.02 -45.30
CA GLY A 477 3.67 -12.23 -44.89
C GLY A 477 4.58 -12.62 -46.07
N GLY A 478 4.11 -13.43 -47.03
CA GLY A 478 4.82 -13.81 -48.23
C GLY A 478 5.07 -12.62 -49.17
N SER A 479 4.06 -11.79 -49.40
CA SER A 479 4.17 -10.58 -50.23
C SER A 479 5.11 -9.55 -49.63
N VAL A 480 5.02 -9.25 -48.33
CA VAL A 480 5.94 -8.35 -47.60
C VAL A 480 7.36 -8.94 -47.58
N LYS A 481 7.51 -10.27 -47.43
CA LYS A 481 8.80 -10.96 -47.48
C LYS A 481 9.53 -10.75 -48.80
N ASN A 482 8.82 -10.73 -49.90
CA ASN A 482 9.38 -10.50 -51.22
C ASN A 482 9.70 -9.01 -51.49
N ALA A 483 8.95 -8.10 -50.85
CA ALA A 483 9.11 -6.67 -50.97
C ALA A 483 10.17 -6.07 -50.04
N ARG A 484 10.49 -6.69 -48.92
CA ARG A 484 11.28 -6.15 -47.83
C ARG A 484 12.77 -5.97 -48.11
N SER A 485 13.42 -5.13 -47.33
CA SER A 485 14.89 -5.14 -47.15
C SER A 485 15.28 -6.29 -46.23
N ARG A 486 16.14 -7.21 -46.71
CA ARG A 486 16.68 -8.30 -45.90
C ARG A 486 17.70 -7.82 -44.84
N VAL A 487 18.14 -6.58 -44.97
CA VAL A 487 19.15 -6.01 -44.05
C VAL A 487 18.56 -5.66 -42.69
N TYR A 488 17.40 -4.99 -42.67
CA TYR A 488 16.84 -4.45 -41.41
C TYR A 488 15.35 -4.75 -41.19
N GLN A 489 14.64 -5.37 -42.15
CA GLN A 489 13.21 -5.67 -41.99
C GLN A 489 12.99 -7.16 -41.71
N ALA A 490 12.51 -7.48 -40.53
CA ALA A 490 12.07 -8.79 -40.10
C ALA A 490 10.54 -8.91 -40.22
N ILE A 491 10.01 -10.13 -40.39
CA ILE A 491 8.59 -10.37 -40.57
C ILE A 491 8.11 -11.43 -39.62
N PHE A 492 6.95 -11.19 -39.06
CA PHE A 492 6.22 -12.16 -38.25
C PHE A 492 4.74 -12.19 -38.71
N PRO A 493 4.32 -13.25 -39.41
CA PRO A 493 2.93 -13.44 -39.78
C PRO A 493 2.12 -13.97 -38.60
N ILE A 494 1.00 -13.33 -38.28
CA ILE A 494 0.04 -13.82 -37.27
C ILE A 494 -1.06 -14.60 -37.95
N ARG A 495 -1.57 -15.65 -37.32
CA ARG A 495 -2.66 -16.46 -37.88
C ARG A 495 -3.96 -16.17 -37.13
N GLY A 496 -4.98 -15.83 -37.89
CA GLY A 496 -6.33 -15.57 -37.37
C GLY A 496 -6.46 -14.28 -36.56
N LYS A 497 -7.61 -14.10 -35.94
CA LYS A 497 -7.90 -12.95 -35.06
C LYS A 497 -7.17 -13.10 -33.75
N GLY A 498 -6.52 -12.04 -33.30
CA GLY A 498 -5.80 -12.02 -32.02
C GLY A 498 -6.77 -12.12 -30.83
N LEU A 499 -6.26 -12.50 -29.68
CA LEU A 499 -7.00 -12.55 -28.43
C LEU A 499 -7.32 -11.13 -27.92
N ASN A 500 -8.57 -10.89 -27.48
CA ASN A 500 -8.87 -9.68 -26.72
C ASN A 500 -8.34 -9.81 -25.29
N VAL A 501 -7.17 -9.23 -25.02
CA VAL A 501 -6.48 -9.33 -23.75
C VAL A 501 -7.20 -8.61 -22.60
N LEU A 502 -8.09 -7.64 -22.88
CA LEU A 502 -8.85 -6.96 -21.84
C LEU A 502 -10.02 -7.79 -21.31
N LYS A 503 -10.61 -8.64 -22.16
CA LYS A 503 -11.67 -9.58 -21.77
C LYS A 503 -11.13 -10.92 -21.26
N SER A 504 -9.90 -11.27 -21.58
CA SER A 504 -9.36 -12.59 -21.33
C SER A 504 -8.67 -12.69 -19.97
N SER A 505 -8.82 -13.85 -19.33
CA SER A 505 -8.05 -14.19 -18.15
C SER A 505 -6.55 -14.22 -18.46
N LEU A 506 -5.74 -13.98 -17.44
CA LEU A 506 -4.29 -14.02 -17.59
C LEU A 506 -3.80 -15.37 -18.11
N ASP A 507 -4.40 -16.47 -17.66
CA ASP A 507 -4.08 -17.83 -18.11
C ASP A 507 -4.30 -18.00 -19.62
N LYS A 508 -5.45 -17.54 -20.17
CA LYS A 508 -5.73 -17.53 -21.63
C LYS A 508 -4.69 -16.70 -22.39
N ILE A 509 -4.36 -15.49 -21.90
CA ILE A 509 -3.33 -14.62 -22.49
C ILE A 509 -1.99 -15.35 -22.61
N LEU A 510 -1.61 -16.03 -21.55
CA LEU A 510 -0.31 -16.67 -21.43
C LEU A 510 -0.19 -18.00 -22.18
N LYS A 511 -1.31 -18.69 -22.39
CA LYS A 511 -1.41 -19.85 -23.25
C LYS A 511 -1.43 -19.46 -24.73
N ASN A 512 -1.82 -18.22 -25.06
CA ASN A 512 -1.93 -17.78 -26.44
C ASN A 512 -0.57 -17.80 -27.15
N LYS A 513 -0.45 -18.63 -28.17
CA LYS A 513 0.78 -18.87 -28.91
C LYS A 513 1.28 -17.61 -29.62
N GLU A 514 0.39 -16.86 -30.26
CA GLU A 514 0.75 -15.67 -31.05
C GLU A 514 1.35 -14.58 -30.15
N ILE A 515 0.72 -14.31 -28.99
CA ILE A 515 1.21 -13.34 -28.02
C ILE A 515 2.59 -13.74 -27.51
N ARG A 516 2.76 -15.02 -27.13
CA ARG A 516 4.06 -15.50 -26.66
C ARG A 516 5.18 -15.37 -27.70
N GLU A 517 4.87 -15.70 -28.94
CA GLU A 517 5.81 -15.60 -30.06
C GLU A 517 6.20 -14.13 -30.33
N ILE A 518 5.25 -13.19 -30.30
CA ILE A 518 5.53 -11.74 -30.42
C ILE A 518 6.52 -11.30 -29.34
N PHE A 519 6.21 -11.57 -28.07
CA PHE A 519 7.07 -11.15 -26.96
C PHE A 519 8.42 -11.88 -26.92
N SER A 520 8.50 -13.10 -27.46
CA SER A 520 9.76 -13.81 -27.64
C SER A 520 10.69 -13.12 -28.66
N ILE A 521 10.13 -12.63 -29.76
CA ILE A 521 10.84 -11.87 -30.78
C ILE A 521 11.30 -10.52 -30.18
N LEU A 522 10.42 -9.83 -29.45
CA LEU A 522 10.73 -8.54 -28.82
C LEU A 522 11.80 -8.66 -27.72
N GLY A 523 11.77 -9.75 -26.96
CA GLY A 523 12.75 -10.03 -25.89
C GLY A 523 12.51 -9.27 -24.59
N THR A 524 11.52 -8.40 -24.50
CA THR A 524 11.23 -7.52 -23.35
C THR A 524 10.55 -8.19 -22.18
N GLY A 525 9.90 -9.35 -22.42
CA GLY A 525 8.87 -9.87 -21.49
C GLY A 525 7.56 -9.11 -21.62
N MET A 526 6.57 -9.48 -20.85
CA MET A 526 5.24 -8.86 -20.79
C MET A 526 5.11 -8.04 -19.51
N ASP A 527 4.44 -6.91 -19.55
CA ASP A 527 4.08 -6.14 -18.36
C ASP A 527 2.89 -6.81 -17.66
N ILE A 528 3.22 -7.68 -16.74
CA ILE A 528 2.24 -8.35 -15.89
C ILE A 528 2.44 -7.80 -14.49
N SER A 529 1.71 -6.74 -14.17
CA SER A 529 1.68 -6.20 -12.82
C SER A 529 0.75 -7.04 -11.96
N ILE A 530 1.33 -7.86 -11.09
CA ILE A 530 0.64 -8.53 -10.01
C ILE A 530 1.18 -7.96 -8.72
N LYS A 531 0.29 -7.72 -7.76
CA LYS A 531 0.65 -7.23 -6.45
C LYS A 531 1.75 -8.11 -5.84
N GLY A 532 2.93 -7.54 -5.60
CA GLY A 532 4.09 -8.24 -5.05
C GLY A 532 5.06 -8.88 -6.05
N CYS A 533 4.82 -8.78 -7.37
CA CYS A 533 5.79 -9.16 -8.39
C CYS A 533 6.21 -7.93 -9.19
N GLU A 534 7.51 -7.72 -9.36
CA GLU A 534 8.02 -6.71 -10.29
C GLU A 534 7.59 -7.08 -11.71
N SER A 535 7.23 -6.06 -12.51
CA SER A 535 6.96 -6.24 -13.93
C SER A 535 8.12 -6.98 -14.60
N THR A 536 7.79 -8.01 -15.36
CA THR A 536 8.79 -8.76 -16.14
C THR A 536 9.16 -8.06 -17.44
N PHE A 537 8.52 -6.93 -17.76
CA PHE A 537 8.81 -6.10 -18.92
C PHE A 537 10.11 -5.31 -18.70
N ASP A 538 11.03 -5.40 -19.65
CA ASP A 538 12.31 -4.70 -19.59
C ASP A 538 12.62 -4.09 -20.95
N MET A 539 12.40 -2.77 -21.07
CA MET A 539 12.63 -2.02 -22.30
C MET A 539 14.07 -2.10 -22.78
N SER A 540 15.04 -2.28 -21.90
CA SER A 540 16.46 -2.40 -22.25
C SER A 540 16.81 -3.67 -23.05
N LYS A 541 15.91 -4.67 -22.99
CA LYS A 541 16.04 -5.94 -23.71
C LYS A 541 15.34 -5.96 -25.06
N LEU A 542 14.74 -4.85 -25.48
CA LEU A 542 14.05 -4.75 -26.75
C LEU A 542 14.98 -5.08 -27.92
N LYS A 543 14.58 -6.06 -28.74
CA LYS A 543 15.37 -6.55 -29.89
C LYS A 543 14.94 -5.94 -31.23
N VAL A 544 14.13 -4.89 -31.22
CA VAL A 544 13.67 -4.21 -32.43
C VAL A 544 13.61 -2.70 -32.23
N GLY A 545 13.92 -1.94 -33.25
CA GLY A 545 13.84 -0.46 -33.22
C GLY A 545 12.42 0.05 -33.44
N LYS A 546 11.65 -0.63 -34.31
CA LYS A 546 10.26 -0.30 -34.65
C LYS A 546 9.43 -1.57 -34.81
N ILE A 547 8.15 -1.47 -34.46
CA ILE A 547 7.13 -2.50 -34.70
C ILE A 547 6.14 -1.89 -35.69
N ILE A 548 5.92 -2.56 -36.80
CA ILE A 548 5.07 -2.08 -37.89
C ILE A 548 3.97 -3.10 -38.12
N ILE A 549 2.72 -2.72 -37.88
CA ILE A 549 1.54 -3.55 -38.11
C ILE A 549 1.06 -3.32 -39.56
N ALA A 550 1.03 -4.37 -40.35
CA ALA A 550 0.59 -4.36 -41.73
C ALA A 550 -0.48 -5.42 -41.96
N THR A 551 -1.74 -4.99 -41.94
CA THR A 551 -2.91 -5.83 -42.18
C THR A 551 -3.69 -5.33 -43.39
N ASP A 552 -4.59 -6.16 -43.90
CA ASP A 552 -5.47 -5.79 -44.98
C ASP A 552 -6.35 -4.57 -44.62
N ALA A 553 -6.84 -3.86 -45.64
CA ALA A 553 -7.64 -2.66 -45.44
C ALA A 553 -9.13 -3.01 -45.45
N ASP A 554 -9.52 -4.06 -44.75
CA ASP A 554 -10.88 -4.55 -44.56
C ASP A 554 -11.26 -4.64 -43.07
N GLU A 555 -12.42 -5.15 -42.74
CA GLU A 555 -12.96 -5.23 -41.40
C GLU A 555 -12.12 -6.15 -40.52
N ASP A 556 -11.66 -7.29 -41.02
CA ASP A 556 -10.83 -8.25 -40.32
C ASP A 556 -9.44 -7.65 -39.99
N GLY A 557 -8.83 -6.99 -40.98
CA GLY A 557 -7.56 -6.28 -40.76
C GLY A 557 -7.66 -5.15 -39.74
N TYR A 558 -8.78 -4.40 -39.72
CA TYR A 558 -9.01 -3.38 -38.67
C TYR A 558 -9.17 -4.03 -37.29
N GLN A 559 -9.91 -5.13 -37.21
CA GLN A 559 -10.06 -5.87 -35.96
C GLN A 559 -8.70 -6.37 -35.43
N ILE A 560 -7.87 -6.93 -36.30
CA ILE A 560 -6.52 -7.39 -35.95
C ILE A 560 -5.65 -6.22 -35.41
N ARG A 561 -5.72 -5.04 -36.06
CA ARG A 561 -5.01 -3.83 -35.58
C ARG A 561 -5.41 -3.46 -34.16
N VAL A 562 -6.72 -3.46 -33.88
CA VAL A 562 -7.27 -3.16 -32.56
C VAL A 562 -6.80 -4.19 -31.53
N LEU A 563 -6.87 -5.48 -31.84
CA LEU A 563 -6.46 -6.54 -30.91
C LEU A 563 -4.95 -6.51 -30.62
N LEU A 564 -4.12 -6.18 -31.61
CA LEU A 564 -2.69 -5.93 -31.40
C LEU A 564 -2.45 -4.68 -30.57
N PHE A 565 -3.20 -3.60 -30.81
CA PHE A 565 -3.15 -2.40 -29.98
C PHE A 565 -3.45 -2.75 -28.50
N LEU A 566 -4.54 -3.46 -28.24
CA LEU A 566 -4.91 -3.89 -26.88
C LEU A 566 -3.85 -4.76 -26.26
N THR A 567 -3.21 -5.63 -27.04
CA THR A 567 -2.09 -6.47 -26.59
C THR A 567 -0.92 -5.62 -26.09
N PHE A 568 -0.50 -4.62 -26.86
CA PHE A 568 0.56 -3.71 -26.45
C PHE A 568 0.11 -2.76 -25.33
N TYR A 569 -1.12 -2.28 -25.37
CA TYR A 569 -1.71 -1.43 -24.34
C TYR A 569 -1.64 -2.08 -22.95
N LYS A 570 -2.03 -3.36 -22.85
CA LYS A 570 -2.06 -4.09 -21.59
C LYS A 570 -0.70 -4.69 -21.20
N LEU A 571 0.04 -5.26 -22.16
CA LEU A 571 1.22 -6.09 -21.89
C LEU A 571 2.56 -5.40 -22.15
N ALA A 572 2.56 -4.25 -22.82
CA ALA A 572 3.78 -3.48 -23.11
C ALA A 572 3.49 -1.98 -23.31
N PRO A 573 2.85 -1.31 -22.33
CA PRO A 573 2.46 0.10 -22.46
C PRO A 573 3.65 1.02 -22.75
N GLU A 574 4.84 0.68 -22.28
CA GLU A 574 6.04 1.47 -22.53
C GLU A 574 6.46 1.51 -24.00
N LEU A 575 6.10 0.50 -24.82
CA LEU A 575 6.33 0.55 -26.26
C LEU A 575 5.46 1.59 -26.96
N LEU A 576 4.22 1.76 -26.48
CA LEU A 576 3.32 2.83 -26.96
C LEU A 576 3.81 4.21 -26.51
N ARG A 577 4.18 4.37 -25.23
CA ARG A 577 4.74 5.62 -24.69
C ARG A 577 6.02 6.03 -25.43
N ALA A 578 6.86 5.06 -25.78
CA ALA A 578 8.11 5.29 -26.48
C ALA A 578 7.95 5.50 -27.99
N GLY A 579 6.70 5.47 -28.52
CA GLY A 579 6.42 5.65 -29.94
C GLY A 579 7.07 4.60 -30.84
N LYS A 580 7.16 3.34 -30.37
CA LYS A 580 7.82 2.26 -31.11
C LYS A 580 6.90 1.50 -32.07
N ILE A 581 5.57 1.75 -32.02
CA ILE A 581 4.56 1.01 -32.74
C ILE A 581 3.94 1.87 -33.83
N PHE A 582 3.82 1.32 -35.02
CA PHE A 582 3.30 2.00 -36.20
C PHE A 582 2.32 1.11 -36.97
N ILE A 583 1.37 1.71 -37.66
CA ILE A 583 0.53 1.07 -38.65
C ILE A 583 1.03 1.47 -40.05
N ALA A 584 1.29 0.49 -40.90
CA ALA A 584 1.62 0.73 -42.29
C ALA A 584 0.33 0.94 -43.08
N GLU A 585 0.20 2.08 -43.77
CA GLU A 585 -0.89 2.35 -44.68
C GLU A 585 -0.52 1.88 -46.07
N THR A 586 -1.33 0.97 -46.65
CA THR A 586 -1.25 0.52 -48.02
C THR A 586 -2.23 1.27 -48.87
N PRO A 587 -1.89 1.62 -50.14
CA PRO A 587 -2.85 2.21 -51.05
C PRO A 587 -3.96 1.20 -51.41
N ARG A 588 -5.22 1.67 -51.37
CA ARG A 588 -6.38 0.88 -51.78
C ARG A 588 -6.62 0.88 -53.28
N PHE A 589 -6.15 1.95 -53.99
CA PHE A 589 -6.36 2.13 -55.40
C PHE A 589 -5.08 2.49 -56.13
N ARG A 590 -4.92 1.96 -57.32
CA ARG A 590 -4.01 2.44 -58.35
C ARG A 590 -4.79 3.00 -59.51
N ILE A 591 -4.58 4.26 -59.82
CA ILE A 591 -5.22 4.98 -60.90
C ILE A 591 -4.19 5.12 -62.03
N ASN A 592 -4.45 4.45 -63.15
CA ASN A 592 -3.57 4.50 -64.30
C ASN A 592 -4.07 5.54 -65.27
N PHE A 593 -3.20 6.38 -65.79
CA PHE A 593 -3.52 7.40 -66.76
C PHE A 593 -3.23 6.95 -68.22
N THR A 594 -3.83 7.64 -69.17
CA THR A 594 -3.68 7.34 -70.61
C THR A 594 -2.27 7.59 -71.14
N ASP A 595 -1.50 8.42 -70.50
CA ASP A 595 -0.08 8.72 -70.81
C ASP A 595 0.91 7.67 -70.28
N GLY A 596 0.40 6.61 -69.61
CA GLY A 596 1.19 5.53 -69.03
C GLY A 596 1.69 5.83 -67.63
N THR A 597 1.43 7.02 -67.06
CA THR A 597 1.71 7.34 -65.66
C THR A 597 0.64 6.75 -64.75
N TYR A 598 0.91 6.67 -63.46
CA TYR A 598 -0.07 6.20 -62.47
C TYR A 598 0.10 6.94 -61.15
N VAL A 599 -0.94 6.93 -60.33
CA VAL A 599 -0.94 7.47 -58.97
C VAL A 599 -1.67 6.50 -58.07
N TYR A 600 -1.26 6.46 -56.79
CA TYR A 600 -1.92 5.66 -55.77
C TYR A 600 -2.85 6.53 -54.91
N ALA A 601 -4.02 5.98 -54.54
CA ALA A 601 -4.92 6.60 -53.58
C ALA A 601 -5.13 5.67 -52.36
N LYS A 602 -5.04 6.23 -51.18
CA LYS A 602 -5.09 5.49 -49.91
C LYS A 602 -6.52 5.08 -49.53
N ASN A 603 -7.49 5.89 -49.88
CA ASN A 603 -8.91 5.70 -49.54
C ASN A 603 -9.83 6.19 -50.65
N ASP A 604 -11.13 5.99 -50.49
CA ASP A 604 -12.15 6.37 -51.45
C ASP A 604 -12.18 7.88 -51.68
N ALA A 605 -12.03 8.69 -50.60
CA ALA A 605 -12.05 10.15 -50.73
C ALA A 605 -10.88 10.69 -51.58
N GLU A 606 -9.68 10.11 -51.43
CA GLU A 606 -8.50 10.48 -52.21
C GLU A 606 -8.67 10.04 -53.68
N ARG A 607 -9.20 8.82 -53.91
CA ARG A 607 -9.59 8.37 -55.26
C ARG A 607 -10.57 9.34 -55.90
N ASP A 608 -11.65 9.69 -55.21
CA ASP A 608 -12.70 10.55 -55.77
C ASP A 608 -12.19 11.96 -56.04
N LYS A 609 -11.26 12.47 -55.21
CA LYS A 609 -10.60 13.74 -55.45
C LYS A 609 -9.75 13.70 -56.74
N ILE A 610 -8.99 12.63 -56.94
CA ILE A 610 -8.18 12.44 -58.17
C ILE A 610 -9.09 12.25 -59.38
N MET A 611 -10.18 11.50 -59.22
CA MET A 611 -11.18 11.34 -60.27
C MET A 611 -11.84 12.67 -60.70
N ALA A 612 -12.09 13.55 -59.74
CA ALA A 612 -12.69 14.86 -60.03
C ALA A 612 -11.71 15.80 -60.77
N SER A 613 -10.39 15.72 -60.43
CA SER A 613 -9.39 16.60 -61.03
C SER A 613 -8.88 16.16 -62.41
N ASP A 614 -8.82 14.84 -62.67
CA ASP A 614 -8.13 14.26 -63.82
C ASP A 614 -8.97 13.23 -64.62
N SER A 615 -10.30 13.29 -64.52
CA SER A 615 -11.24 12.27 -65.09
C SER A 615 -10.97 11.95 -66.56
N ALA A 616 -10.62 12.95 -67.35
CA ALA A 616 -10.38 12.78 -68.82
C ALA A 616 -9.06 12.02 -69.10
N ARG A 617 -8.16 11.89 -68.15
CA ARG A 617 -6.86 11.21 -68.32
C ARG A 617 -6.86 9.79 -67.74
N ILE A 618 -7.88 9.39 -67.01
CA ILE A 618 -7.93 8.09 -66.33
C ILE A 618 -8.19 6.99 -67.38
N LYS A 619 -7.28 6.01 -67.42
CA LYS A 619 -7.38 4.81 -68.25
C LYS A 619 -8.04 3.66 -67.51
N SER A 620 -7.67 3.41 -66.28
CA SER A 620 -8.23 2.34 -65.48
C SER A 620 -7.95 2.59 -64.00
N ILE A 621 -8.82 2.04 -63.12
CA ILE A 621 -8.66 2.05 -61.68
C ILE A 621 -8.59 0.60 -61.22
N SER A 622 -7.50 0.23 -60.55
CA SER A 622 -7.35 -1.08 -59.92
C SER A 622 -7.55 -0.91 -58.41
N ARG A 623 -8.39 -1.75 -57.80
CA ARG A 623 -8.60 -1.79 -56.36
C ARG A 623 -7.84 -2.99 -55.77
N TYR A 624 -7.09 -2.77 -54.71
CA TYR A 624 -6.44 -3.81 -53.90
C TYR A 624 -7.31 -4.10 -52.69
N LYS A 625 -7.66 -5.36 -52.45
CA LYS A 625 -8.46 -5.78 -51.32
C LYS A 625 -7.57 -6.14 -50.14
N GLY A 626 -6.42 -6.77 -50.39
CA GLY A 626 -5.50 -7.20 -49.35
C GLY A 626 -4.02 -7.12 -49.79
N LEU A 627 -3.13 -7.13 -48.80
CA LEU A 627 -1.67 -7.10 -48.99
C LEU A 627 -1.16 -8.26 -49.86
N GLY A 628 -1.80 -9.42 -49.75
CA GLY A 628 -1.46 -10.61 -50.51
C GLY A 628 -1.74 -10.50 -52.03
N GLU A 629 -2.61 -9.59 -52.44
CA GLU A 629 -2.97 -9.35 -53.87
C GLU A 629 -2.04 -8.35 -54.54
N VAL A 630 -1.24 -7.60 -53.78
CA VAL A 630 -0.35 -6.56 -54.31
C VAL A 630 0.98 -7.18 -54.72
N ASN A 631 1.42 -6.93 -55.96
CA ASN A 631 2.75 -7.36 -56.41
C ASN A 631 3.86 -6.81 -55.50
N ALA A 632 4.89 -7.61 -55.26
CA ALA A 632 6.00 -7.26 -54.35
C ALA A 632 6.69 -5.94 -54.73
N ASP A 633 6.82 -5.62 -56.01
CA ASP A 633 7.45 -4.35 -56.46
C ASP A 633 6.58 -3.14 -56.12
N ILE A 634 5.26 -3.25 -56.26
CA ILE A 634 4.31 -2.21 -55.87
C ILE A 634 4.31 -2.05 -54.38
N LEU A 635 4.28 -3.18 -53.62
CA LEU A 635 4.29 -3.16 -52.17
C LEU A 635 5.58 -2.55 -51.64
N ARG A 636 6.72 -2.83 -52.30
CA ARG A 636 8.00 -2.19 -51.97
C ARG A 636 7.93 -0.69 -52.17
N GLU A 637 7.47 -0.24 -53.36
CA GLU A 637 7.39 1.17 -53.70
C GLU A 637 6.43 1.97 -52.79
N THR A 638 5.30 1.39 -52.41
CA THR A 638 4.22 2.14 -51.75
C THR A 638 4.19 2.01 -50.23
N THR A 639 4.64 0.86 -49.67
CA THR A 639 4.37 0.48 -48.30
C THR A 639 5.61 0.12 -47.49
N VAL A 640 6.61 -0.51 -48.13
CA VAL A 640 7.73 -1.11 -47.39
C VAL A 640 8.99 -0.22 -47.41
N HIS A 641 9.25 0.50 -48.52
CA HIS A 641 10.45 1.31 -48.66
C HIS A 641 10.41 2.55 -47.74
N PRO A 642 11.45 2.86 -46.95
CA PRO A 642 11.44 3.95 -45.99
C PRO A 642 11.09 5.33 -46.54
N ASP A 643 11.51 5.62 -47.77
CA ASP A 643 11.38 6.97 -48.39
C ASP A 643 9.98 7.22 -48.97
N THR A 644 9.18 6.15 -49.22
CA THR A 644 7.91 6.25 -49.91
C THR A 644 6.70 5.77 -49.11
N ARG A 645 6.95 4.97 -48.06
CA ARG A 645 5.92 4.44 -47.18
C ARG A 645 5.28 5.51 -46.31
N ASN A 646 4.04 5.26 -45.89
CA ASN A 646 3.36 6.02 -44.86
C ASN A 646 3.19 5.16 -43.59
N LEU A 647 3.77 5.60 -42.48
CA LEU A 647 3.62 4.97 -41.19
C LEU A 647 2.87 5.91 -40.25
N VAL A 648 1.72 5.42 -39.75
CA VAL A 648 0.95 6.14 -38.73
C VAL A 648 1.39 5.67 -37.36
N PRO A 649 1.91 6.56 -36.48
CA PRO A 649 2.28 6.15 -35.12
C PRO A 649 1.02 5.73 -34.35
N LEU A 650 1.14 4.63 -33.63
CA LEU A 650 0.12 4.15 -32.71
C LEU A 650 0.48 4.61 -31.30
N THR A 651 -0.26 5.56 -30.77
CA THR A 651 -0.02 6.18 -29.47
C THR A 651 -1.24 6.10 -28.58
N CYS A 652 -1.03 6.16 -27.26
CA CYS A 652 -2.07 6.25 -26.25
C CYS A 652 -1.59 7.17 -25.13
N ASP A 653 -2.45 8.08 -24.72
CA ASP A 653 -2.19 8.92 -23.54
C ASP A 653 -2.67 8.20 -22.28
N PHE A 654 -1.75 7.54 -21.60
CA PHE A 654 -2.03 6.79 -20.38
C PHE A 654 -2.38 7.67 -19.18
N ASP A 655 -2.13 8.97 -19.24
CA ASP A 655 -2.48 9.93 -18.20
C ASP A 655 -3.88 10.54 -18.40
N ASN A 656 -4.43 10.39 -19.60
CA ASN A 656 -5.78 10.81 -19.94
C ASN A 656 -6.82 9.77 -19.46
N GLU A 657 -7.53 10.09 -18.39
CA GLU A 657 -8.54 9.22 -17.79
C GLU A 657 -9.70 8.91 -18.76
N LEU A 658 -10.14 9.91 -19.53
CA LEU A 658 -11.22 9.72 -20.52
C LEU A 658 -10.85 8.73 -21.62
N GLU A 659 -9.60 8.74 -22.08
CA GLU A 659 -9.12 7.80 -23.09
C GLU A 659 -9.06 6.37 -22.53
N ARG A 660 -8.59 6.20 -21.31
CA ARG A 660 -8.57 4.89 -20.62
C ARG A 660 -9.98 4.34 -20.41
N ASP A 661 -10.90 5.19 -19.92
CA ASP A 661 -12.29 4.80 -19.70
C ASP A 661 -12.99 4.42 -21.00
N LEU A 662 -12.69 5.13 -22.10
CA LEU A 662 -13.23 4.81 -23.42
C LEU A 662 -12.71 3.45 -23.92
N ILE A 663 -11.41 3.18 -23.77
CA ILE A 663 -10.82 1.89 -24.16
C ILE A 663 -11.45 0.76 -23.33
N ASP A 664 -11.57 0.93 -22.00
CA ASP A 664 -12.20 -0.07 -21.14
C ASP A 664 -13.68 -0.26 -21.44
N ALA A 665 -14.44 0.80 -21.69
CA ALA A 665 -15.84 0.73 -22.05
C ALA A 665 -16.05 -0.01 -23.39
N LEU A 666 -15.18 0.20 -24.40
CA LEU A 666 -15.28 -0.42 -25.70
C LEU A 666 -14.82 -1.88 -25.72
N PHE A 667 -13.75 -2.22 -24.98
CA PHE A 667 -13.03 -3.49 -25.14
C PHE A 667 -12.91 -4.31 -23.84
N GLY A 668 -13.30 -3.75 -22.68
CA GLY A 668 -13.25 -4.42 -21.38
C GLY A 668 -14.32 -5.50 -21.20
N ALA A 669 -14.15 -6.39 -20.22
CA ALA A 669 -15.16 -7.36 -19.82
C ALA A 669 -16.39 -6.65 -19.22
N ASP A 670 -17.56 -7.29 -19.29
CA ASP A 670 -18.83 -6.90 -18.65
C ASP A 670 -19.31 -5.44 -18.90
N LYS A 671 -18.84 -4.80 -19.97
CA LYS A 671 -19.15 -3.41 -20.35
C LYS A 671 -20.23 -3.28 -21.42
N TYR A 672 -21.08 -4.28 -21.59
CA TYR A 672 -22.09 -4.31 -22.67
C TYR A 672 -22.97 -3.05 -22.72
N LYS A 673 -23.54 -2.64 -21.59
CA LYS A 673 -24.41 -1.44 -21.52
C LYS A 673 -23.71 -0.16 -21.93
N GLN A 674 -22.45 0.00 -21.52
CA GLN A 674 -21.63 1.16 -21.88
C GLN A 674 -21.29 1.15 -23.37
N ARG A 675 -20.89 0.00 -23.94
CA ARG A 675 -20.67 -0.15 -25.40
C ARG A 675 -21.92 0.17 -26.19
N LYS A 676 -23.07 -0.38 -25.82
CA LYS A 676 -24.35 -0.11 -26.47
C LYS A 676 -24.64 1.40 -26.54
N ASN A 677 -24.47 2.11 -25.43
CA ASN A 677 -24.65 3.57 -25.36
C ASN A 677 -23.66 4.33 -26.24
N ILE A 678 -22.40 3.98 -26.25
CA ILE A 678 -21.36 4.65 -27.05
C ILE A 678 -21.67 4.44 -28.54
N ILE A 679 -21.97 3.22 -28.95
CA ILE A 679 -22.25 2.87 -30.35
C ILE A 679 -23.54 3.56 -30.82
N SER A 680 -24.63 3.52 -30.04
CA SER A 680 -25.89 4.18 -30.41
C SER A 680 -25.73 5.70 -30.50
N THR A 681 -24.98 6.31 -29.61
CA THR A 681 -24.69 7.75 -29.67
C THR A 681 -23.84 8.12 -30.88
N ALA A 682 -22.82 7.31 -31.20
CA ALA A 682 -21.92 7.55 -32.33
C ALA A 682 -22.62 7.37 -33.70
N LEU A 683 -23.57 6.47 -33.78
CA LEU A 683 -24.30 6.14 -35.02
C LEU A 683 -25.61 6.92 -35.17
N ASN A 684 -26.08 7.67 -34.16
CA ASN A 684 -27.40 8.29 -34.09
C ASN A 684 -28.58 7.29 -34.33
N TYR A 685 -28.39 6.03 -33.94
CA TYR A 685 -29.35 4.95 -34.02
C TYR A 685 -29.67 4.37 -32.66
N SER A 686 -30.92 3.96 -32.42
CA SER A 686 -31.28 3.06 -31.32
C SER A 686 -30.98 1.62 -31.76
N ILE A 687 -30.09 0.93 -31.10
CA ILE A 687 -29.77 -0.47 -31.41
C ILE A 687 -30.96 -1.39 -31.06
N ASP A 688 -31.87 -0.94 -30.18
CA ASP A 688 -33.10 -1.66 -29.84
C ASP A 688 -34.06 -1.81 -31.05
N ASP A 689 -33.85 -1.01 -32.12
CA ASP A 689 -34.60 -1.13 -33.38
C ASP A 689 -34.01 -2.17 -34.33
N ILE A 690 -32.89 -2.82 -34.02
CA ILE A 690 -32.14 -3.66 -34.96
C ILE A 690 -32.02 -5.13 -34.52
N VAL A 691 -31.98 -5.40 -33.19
CA VAL A 691 -31.75 -6.77 -32.69
C VAL A 691 -32.53 -6.98 -31.37
N ASP A 692 -33.36 -8.03 -31.32
CA ASP A 692 -33.98 -8.47 -30.07
C ASP A 692 -32.90 -9.02 -29.11
N ASP A 693 -33.08 -8.78 -27.80
CA ASP A 693 -32.09 -9.20 -26.75
C ASP A 693 -31.82 -10.73 -26.74
N GLU A 694 -32.77 -11.55 -27.27
CA GLU A 694 -32.61 -13.01 -27.37
C GLU A 694 -31.60 -13.41 -28.48
N ASP A 695 -31.49 -12.63 -29.58
CA ASP A 695 -30.57 -12.95 -30.69
C ASP A 695 -29.09 -12.67 -30.29
N ILE A 696 -28.85 -11.78 -29.34
CA ILE A 696 -27.50 -11.45 -28.88
C ILE A 696 -26.94 -12.55 -27.98
N LEU A 697 -27.79 -13.11 -27.11
CA LEU A 697 -27.40 -14.25 -26.25
C LEU A 697 -27.09 -15.51 -27.09
N LEU A 698 -27.85 -15.73 -28.17
CA LEU A 698 -27.59 -16.84 -29.10
C LEU A 698 -26.28 -16.67 -29.89
N ILE A 699 -25.84 -15.44 -30.15
CA ILE A 699 -24.55 -15.17 -30.82
C ILE A 699 -23.38 -15.37 -29.85
N GLU A 700 -23.53 -14.97 -28.59
CA GLU A 700 -22.50 -15.18 -27.56
C GLU A 700 -22.36 -16.68 -27.22
N GLU A 701 -23.46 -17.45 -27.11
CA GLU A 701 -23.40 -18.91 -26.93
C GLU A 701 -22.80 -19.63 -28.17
N GLN A 702 -23.05 -19.17 -29.36
CA GLN A 702 -22.44 -19.74 -30.57
C GLN A 702 -20.96 -19.38 -30.74
N GLU A 703 -20.52 -18.22 -30.27
CA GLU A 703 -19.10 -17.87 -30.25
C GLU A 703 -18.33 -18.69 -29.18
N GLU A 704 -18.94 -19.00 -28.01
CA GLU A 704 -18.34 -19.89 -26.99
C GLU A 704 -18.28 -21.33 -27.51
N ASP A 705 -19.31 -21.85 -28.17
CA ASP A 705 -19.32 -23.20 -28.75
C ASP A 705 -18.31 -23.35 -29.90
N ILE A 706 -18.11 -22.34 -30.72
CA ILE A 706 -17.10 -22.35 -31.80
C ILE A 706 -15.68 -22.31 -31.24
N GLU A 707 -15.44 -21.56 -30.10
CA GLU A 707 -14.14 -21.56 -29.42
C GLU A 707 -13.85 -22.90 -28.76
N GLU A 708 -14.86 -23.64 -28.24
CA GLU A 708 -14.68 -24.98 -27.67
C GLU A 708 -14.45 -26.08 -28.74
N GLU A 709 -15.06 -25.98 -29.95
CA GLU A 709 -14.82 -26.94 -31.01
C GLU A 709 -13.46 -26.78 -31.72
N GLU A 710 -12.88 -25.55 -31.77
CA GLU A 710 -11.53 -25.35 -32.30
C GLU A 710 -10.40 -25.80 -31.30
N GLU A 711 -10.71 -25.96 -30.01
CA GLU A 711 -9.74 -26.53 -29.04
C GLU A 711 -9.63 -28.07 -29.11
N VAL A 712 -10.48 -28.77 -29.86
CA VAL A 712 -10.52 -30.25 -29.95
C VAL A 712 -9.93 -30.79 -31.24
N VAL A 713 -9.51 -29.96 -32.18
CA VAL A 713 -8.79 -30.33 -33.42
C VAL A 713 -7.41 -29.65 -33.38
#